data_250c07a3aacab3cdd57295e652699399
#
_entry.id   250c07a3aacab3cdd57295e652699399
#
_cell.length_a   1.000
_cell.length_b   1.000
_cell.length_c   1.000
_cell.angle_alpha   90.00
_cell.angle_beta   90.00
_cell.angle_gamma   90.00
#
_symmetry.space_group_name_H-M   'P 1'
#
loop_
_entity.id
_entity.type
_entity.pdbx_description
1 polymer ?
#
loop_
_entity_poly.entity_id
_entity_poly.type
_entity_poly.pdbx_seq_one_letter_code
_entity_poly.pdbx_strand_id
1 'polypeptide(L)'
;MQNRQTIFIWAICLWTVTLPSLSGQTTQVEGSVRDPSGAVIANASVVLNSGSYQAAVNTGADGHFLFLTVPSISGTVDISREGFNPVRQWWNLGSATSVRLEIVLHPGAASEQVTVSAARTEVRLSETPGSTILLSGKDVAATPALRVDDVLRQVPGFSLFRRSDSRTANASNQGVSLRGLGGTAASRALVLEDGLPLIDAFGGWVYWDRVPRASLASVEVFRGGASNLYGSDALGGVVQFITRQPERPAFSLETSYGNERTPDLSFWTGTRIGHWDLSLASEMFRTDGYIIVPTSQRGTVDTPANSKDATVDLTVGHRLGEKGRVFARGSFYTEFRNNGTPVQTNDTRMGEGAVGLDQQFGSADSLTFRAHGLVLGYDQRFSSVAANRNSESLTDIQYVPEQVVGGAAQWTHFLGKHQTLIAGMDLMEVMGASDEQLFLSGTHTRNNAAGGRQRILGWFGEDLIRWNSWTIILAGRFDDWNNFNASSICTPVFGTCTSPSVLYPSRSDLAFSPRLSVLRSLGRNVSVTGSMYRAFRAPTLNELYRSFRLANVLTLNNPFLNAERLTGAEAGVNLSMLQHKLDLRGTFFWSDIVDPVENVTTDPSSSPVLRQKENLGRIRSRGVEFDGVVHVNRDIQISAGYDFTAATVVAYTVPPEAVSLLGNKVAQVPQNVFTWEARYWNPSRILLSVQGRFIGNQFDDDQNLYPLGRFYTMDLQIGRNISRNLEVFAAAENILDERYKVANTPTASGSLFNIGPPVLYRVGLRLNFPSEKY
;
A
#
# COMPACT_ATOMS: atom_id res chain seq x y z
N MET A 1 60.01 42.28 -51.33
CA MET A 1 61.44 42.30 -50.95
C MET A 1 61.76 40.87 -50.56
N GLN A 2 62.33 40.18 -51.51
CA GLN A 2 63.69 39.63 -51.63
C GLN A 2 63.97 38.53 -50.58
N ASN A 3 63.99 37.26 -51.04
CA ASN A 3 65.19 36.50 -51.48
C ASN A 3 65.91 35.83 -50.27
N ARG A 4 66.31 34.59 -50.22
CA ARG A 4 67.01 33.75 -51.22
C ARG A 4 67.01 32.28 -50.76
N GLN A 5 67.00 31.39 -51.75
CA GLN A 5 67.36 29.96 -51.73
C GLN A 5 68.77 29.72 -51.17
N THR A 6 68.98 28.56 -50.59
CA THR A 6 70.28 27.83 -50.84
C THR A 6 70.04 26.32 -50.66
N ILE A 7 70.37 25.61 -51.72
CA ILE A 7 70.38 24.16 -51.95
C ILE A 7 71.74 23.66 -51.34
N PHE A 8 71.72 22.52 -50.62
CA PHE A 8 72.86 21.66 -50.52
C PHE A 8 72.46 20.16 -50.57
N ILE A 9 73.03 19.51 -51.60
CA ILE A 9 72.99 18.06 -51.89
C ILE A 9 74.24 17.46 -51.20
N TRP A 10 74.07 16.25 -50.66
CA TRP A 10 75.04 15.12 -50.47
C TRP A 10 74.57 14.30 -49.28
N ALA A 11 74.44 12.99 -49.22
CA ALA A 11 74.99 11.83 -49.91
C ALA A 11 74.18 10.59 -49.31
N ILE A 12 73.93 9.66 -50.14
CA ILE A 12 73.31 8.36 -49.81
C ILE A 12 74.30 7.55 -48.96
N CYS A 13 73.88 7.07 -47.77
CA CYS A 13 74.41 5.90 -47.11
C CYS A 13 73.25 4.94 -46.80
N LEU A 14 73.15 3.86 -47.56
CA LEU A 14 72.30 2.73 -47.23
C LEU A 14 72.78 2.05 -45.95
N TRP A 15 72.05 2.21 -44.86
CA TRP A 15 72.05 1.29 -43.75
C TRP A 15 70.76 0.49 -43.77
N THR A 16 70.89 -0.81 -44.12
CA THR A 16 69.85 -1.80 -43.95
C THR A 16 69.65 -2.05 -42.46
N VAL A 17 68.66 -1.35 -41.84
CA VAL A 17 68.20 -1.69 -40.54
C VAL A 17 67.20 -2.84 -40.71
N THR A 18 67.62 -4.04 -40.36
CA THR A 18 66.70 -5.16 -40.10
C THR A 18 65.82 -4.80 -38.91
N LEU A 19 64.55 -4.40 -39.18
CA LEU A 19 63.53 -4.30 -38.17
C LEU A 19 63.24 -5.71 -37.64
N PRO A 20 63.35 -5.99 -36.34
CA PRO A 20 62.84 -7.22 -35.78
C PRO A 20 61.33 -7.26 -36.04
N SER A 21 60.84 -8.30 -36.70
CA SER A 21 59.44 -8.64 -36.77
C SER A 21 58.96 -8.80 -35.35
N LEU A 22 58.23 -7.81 -34.80
CA LEU A 22 57.43 -8.00 -33.62
C LEU A 22 56.32 -9.00 -34.07
N SER A 23 56.54 -10.27 -33.78
CA SER A 23 55.47 -11.26 -33.73
C SER A 23 54.52 -10.84 -32.63
N GLY A 24 53.54 -10.05 -32.97
CA GLY A 24 52.46 -9.75 -32.04
C GLY A 24 51.82 -11.10 -31.64
N GLN A 25 52.04 -11.52 -30.40
CA GLN A 25 51.33 -12.66 -29.85
C GLN A 25 49.86 -12.32 -29.93
N THR A 26 49.14 -13.00 -30.82
CA THR A 26 47.69 -12.90 -30.93
C THR A 26 47.07 -13.58 -29.72
N THR A 27 46.53 -12.77 -28.81
CA THR A 27 45.88 -13.25 -27.60
C THR A 27 44.41 -13.57 -27.87
N GLN A 28 43.95 -14.70 -27.37
CA GLN A 28 42.60 -15.20 -27.60
C GLN A 28 41.80 -15.20 -26.28
N VAL A 29 40.53 -14.79 -26.35
CA VAL A 29 39.56 -14.95 -25.25
C VAL A 29 38.39 -15.78 -25.77
N GLU A 30 38.24 -16.98 -25.23
CA GLU A 30 37.16 -17.90 -25.57
C GLU A 30 36.36 -18.26 -24.31
N GLY A 31 35.13 -18.75 -24.54
CA GLY A 31 34.34 -19.24 -23.41
C GLY A 31 33.04 -19.91 -23.80
N SER A 32 32.36 -20.49 -22.82
CA SER A 32 31.04 -21.07 -22.97
C SER A 32 30.05 -20.40 -22.02
N VAL A 33 28.83 -20.22 -22.51
CA VAL A 33 27.71 -19.63 -21.74
C VAL A 33 26.67 -20.70 -21.51
N ARG A 34 26.35 -20.97 -20.23
CA ARG A 34 25.39 -22.00 -19.81
C ARG A 34 24.42 -21.43 -18.78
N ASP A 35 23.31 -22.10 -18.57
CA ASP A 35 22.42 -21.86 -17.45
C ASP A 35 22.82 -22.72 -16.21
N PRO A 36 22.21 -22.50 -15.03
CA PRO A 36 22.49 -23.28 -13.82
C PRO A 36 22.18 -24.78 -13.93
N SER A 37 21.39 -25.20 -14.92
CA SER A 37 21.13 -26.61 -15.19
C SER A 37 22.22 -27.28 -16.09
N GLY A 38 23.16 -26.45 -16.60
CA GLY A 38 24.20 -26.84 -17.51
C GLY A 38 23.80 -26.80 -19.00
N ALA A 39 22.57 -26.37 -19.32
CA ALA A 39 22.13 -26.19 -20.68
C ALA A 39 22.83 -25.00 -21.35
N VAL A 40 23.25 -25.15 -22.61
CA VAL A 40 23.97 -24.13 -23.38
C VAL A 40 23.03 -22.97 -23.75
N ILE A 41 23.53 -21.74 -23.71
CA ILE A 41 22.78 -20.54 -24.09
C ILE A 41 23.31 -20.03 -25.44
N ALA A 42 22.54 -20.29 -26.49
CA ALA A 42 22.81 -19.80 -27.83
C ALA A 42 22.38 -18.32 -27.99
N ASN A 43 23.09 -17.63 -28.90
CA ASN A 43 22.76 -16.24 -29.27
C ASN A 43 22.81 -15.22 -28.08
N ALA A 44 23.63 -15.49 -27.06
CA ALA A 44 23.93 -14.49 -26.01
C ALA A 44 24.92 -13.48 -26.59
N SER A 45 24.64 -12.19 -26.36
CA SER A 45 25.54 -11.09 -26.72
C SER A 45 26.71 -11.06 -25.76
N VAL A 46 27.93 -11.10 -26.27
CA VAL A 46 29.18 -11.06 -25.50
C VAL A 46 29.98 -9.87 -25.98
N VAL A 47 30.18 -8.89 -25.08
CA VAL A 47 30.92 -7.66 -25.35
C VAL A 47 32.21 -7.70 -24.54
N LEU A 48 33.36 -7.75 -25.22
CA LEU A 48 34.68 -7.67 -24.60
C LEU A 48 35.14 -6.22 -24.54
N ASN A 49 35.55 -5.80 -23.35
CA ASN A 49 36.12 -4.48 -23.08
C ASN A 49 37.52 -4.60 -22.49
N SER A 50 38.49 -3.94 -23.12
CA SER A 50 39.91 -3.96 -22.66
C SER A 50 40.59 -2.66 -23.01
N GLY A 51 40.73 -1.77 -22.03
CA GLY A 51 41.23 -0.39 -22.26
C GLY A 51 40.33 0.37 -23.23
N SER A 52 40.87 0.81 -24.36
CA SER A 52 40.11 1.47 -25.45
C SER A 52 39.56 0.49 -26.49
N TYR A 53 39.87 -0.82 -26.39
CA TYR A 53 39.43 -1.83 -27.33
C TYR A 53 38.08 -2.43 -26.87
N GLN A 54 37.13 -2.44 -27.78
CA GLN A 54 35.82 -3.05 -27.57
C GLN A 54 35.46 -3.90 -28.79
N ALA A 55 35.01 -5.14 -28.53
CA ALA A 55 34.53 -6.07 -29.56
C ALA A 55 33.27 -6.78 -29.06
N ALA A 56 32.38 -7.15 -29.96
CA ALA A 56 31.16 -7.88 -29.64
C ALA A 56 30.98 -9.09 -30.57
N VAL A 57 30.55 -10.23 -30.00
CA VAL A 57 30.17 -11.44 -30.71
C VAL A 57 28.92 -12.05 -30.05
N ASN A 58 28.22 -12.91 -30.76
CA ASN A 58 27.13 -13.70 -30.14
C ASN A 58 27.59 -15.14 -29.97
N THR A 59 27.11 -15.82 -28.92
CA THR A 59 27.37 -17.25 -28.73
C THR A 59 26.75 -18.10 -29.87
N GLY A 60 27.46 -19.13 -30.32
CA GLY A 60 26.98 -20.12 -31.26
C GLY A 60 25.82 -20.99 -30.69
N ALA A 61 25.33 -21.91 -31.53
CA ALA A 61 24.29 -22.87 -31.10
C ALA A 61 24.77 -23.80 -29.96
N ASP A 62 26.08 -23.96 -29.82
CA ASP A 62 26.75 -24.71 -28.76
C ASP A 62 27.08 -23.88 -27.51
N GLY A 63 26.62 -22.60 -27.48
CA GLY A 63 26.87 -21.65 -26.38
C GLY A 63 28.30 -21.11 -26.33
N HIS A 64 29.18 -21.39 -27.33
CA HIS A 64 30.56 -20.92 -27.36
C HIS A 64 30.71 -19.53 -28.00
N PHE A 65 31.71 -18.77 -27.53
CA PHE A 65 32.18 -17.50 -28.12
C PHE A 65 33.68 -17.46 -28.20
N LEU A 66 34.23 -16.70 -29.16
CA LEU A 66 35.65 -16.57 -29.40
C LEU A 66 36.03 -15.19 -29.92
N PHE A 67 37.00 -14.55 -29.28
CA PHE A 67 37.71 -13.35 -29.75
C PHE A 67 39.14 -13.72 -30.13
N LEU A 68 39.47 -13.66 -31.42
CA LEU A 68 40.74 -14.19 -31.99
C LEU A 68 41.92 -13.27 -31.81
N THR A 69 41.72 -11.95 -31.62
CA THR A 69 42.84 -10.99 -31.58
C THR A 69 42.48 -9.88 -30.59
N VAL A 70 42.91 -10.04 -29.32
CA VAL A 70 42.67 -9.06 -28.28
C VAL A 70 43.99 -8.34 -27.99
N PRO A 71 44.06 -7.01 -28.13
CA PRO A 71 45.32 -6.29 -28.02
C PRO A 71 45.79 -6.03 -26.57
N SER A 72 45.23 -6.74 -25.60
CA SER A 72 45.51 -6.56 -24.17
C SER A 72 45.56 -7.89 -23.42
N ILE A 73 46.21 -7.88 -22.26
CA ILE A 73 46.35 -9.07 -21.39
C ILE A 73 45.26 -9.19 -20.32
N SER A 74 44.38 -8.19 -20.18
CA SER A 74 43.29 -8.20 -19.20
C SER A 74 42.14 -7.30 -19.63
N GLY A 75 40.93 -7.57 -19.09
CA GLY A 75 39.73 -6.80 -19.38
C GLY A 75 38.48 -7.40 -18.73
N THR A 76 37.33 -7.02 -19.25
CA THR A 76 36.01 -7.57 -18.86
C THR A 76 35.25 -8.09 -20.07
N VAL A 77 34.46 -9.12 -19.85
CA VAL A 77 33.44 -9.57 -20.80
C VAL A 77 32.08 -9.31 -20.17
N ASP A 78 31.23 -8.57 -20.87
CA ASP A 78 29.83 -8.32 -20.50
C ASP A 78 28.97 -9.26 -21.32
N ILE A 79 28.21 -10.14 -20.66
CA ILE A 79 27.38 -11.14 -21.34
C ILE A 79 25.92 -10.84 -20.99
N SER A 80 25.08 -10.78 -22.01
CA SER A 80 23.64 -10.58 -21.86
C SER A 80 22.84 -11.44 -22.84
N ARG A 81 21.72 -11.92 -22.38
CA ARG A 81 20.72 -12.64 -23.19
C ARG A 81 19.33 -12.29 -22.67
N GLU A 82 18.37 -12.06 -23.55
CA GLU A 82 16.98 -11.86 -23.19
C GLU A 82 16.47 -13.07 -22.37
N GLY A 83 15.88 -12.81 -21.20
CA GLY A 83 15.46 -13.84 -20.24
C GLY A 83 16.55 -14.27 -19.25
N PHE A 84 17.72 -13.64 -19.23
CA PHE A 84 18.80 -13.95 -18.29
C PHE A 84 19.39 -12.66 -17.67
N ASN A 85 19.86 -12.77 -16.43
CA ASN A 85 20.59 -11.69 -15.77
C ASN A 85 21.94 -11.44 -16.47
N PRO A 86 22.29 -10.20 -16.83
CA PRO A 86 23.58 -9.92 -17.43
C PRO A 86 24.70 -10.21 -16.44
N VAL A 87 25.80 -10.78 -16.92
CA VAL A 87 27.00 -11.09 -16.13
C VAL A 87 28.19 -10.30 -16.66
N ARG A 88 28.96 -9.69 -15.76
CA ARG A 88 30.27 -9.13 -16.07
C ARG A 88 31.35 -10.02 -15.45
N GLN A 89 32.24 -10.59 -16.30
CA GLN A 89 33.34 -11.45 -15.89
C GLN A 89 34.68 -10.76 -16.17
N TRP A 90 35.57 -10.69 -15.20
CA TRP A 90 36.96 -10.25 -15.38
C TRP A 90 37.78 -11.39 -15.95
N TRP A 91 38.70 -11.07 -16.85
CA TRP A 91 39.67 -12.00 -17.39
C TRP A 91 41.09 -11.38 -17.36
N ASN A 92 42.08 -12.24 -17.20
CA ASN A 92 43.47 -11.88 -17.26
C ASN A 92 44.26 -13.07 -17.84
N LEU A 93 45.09 -12.81 -18.85
CA LEU A 93 45.88 -13.80 -19.50
C LEU A 93 47.19 -14.14 -18.75
N GLY A 94 47.70 -13.21 -17.92
CA GLY A 94 48.99 -13.37 -17.30
C GLY A 94 50.08 -13.57 -18.38
N SER A 95 50.74 -14.72 -18.39
CA SER A 95 51.74 -15.12 -19.42
C SER A 95 51.20 -16.06 -20.50
N ALA A 96 49.89 -16.42 -20.46
CA ALA A 96 49.25 -17.29 -21.42
C ALA A 96 48.86 -16.55 -22.71
N THR A 97 48.71 -17.28 -23.82
CA THR A 97 48.22 -16.72 -25.08
C THR A 97 46.70 -16.85 -25.27
N SER A 98 46.04 -17.61 -24.43
CA SER A 98 44.58 -17.76 -24.43
C SER A 98 44.01 -17.89 -23.01
N VAL A 99 42.78 -17.41 -22.80
CA VAL A 99 41.99 -17.63 -21.60
C VAL A 99 40.64 -18.20 -21.96
N ARG A 100 40.20 -19.23 -21.21
CA ARG A 100 38.90 -19.84 -21.36
C ARG A 100 38.01 -19.48 -20.19
N LEU A 101 36.82 -18.95 -20.48
CA LEU A 101 35.85 -18.49 -19.49
C LEU A 101 34.64 -19.44 -19.49
N GLU A 102 34.22 -19.89 -18.30
CA GLU A 102 32.97 -20.58 -18.11
C GLU A 102 31.99 -19.62 -17.42
N ILE A 103 30.90 -19.30 -18.09
CA ILE A 103 29.96 -18.29 -17.68
C ILE A 103 28.61 -18.92 -17.45
N VAL A 104 28.07 -18.75 -16.26
CA VAL A 104 26.72 -19.18 -15.93
C VAL A 104 25.83 -17.95 -15.92
N LEU A 105 24.91 -17.86 -16.90
CA LEU A 105 23.83 -16.89 -16.86
C LEU A 105 22.66 -17.49 -16.08
N HIS A 106 22.37 -16.92 -14.95
CA HIS A 106 21.15 -17.23 -14.27
C HIS A 106 19.97 -16.69 -15.07
N PRO A 107 18.87 -17.48 -15.25
CA PRO A 107 17.66 -16.93 -15.83
C PRO A 107 17.41 -15.58 -15.18
N GLY A 108 17.36 -14.52 -15.99
CA GLY A 108 16.87 -13.25 -15.53
C GLY A 108 15.49 -13.59 -15.03
N ALA A 109 15.16 -13.28 -13.81
CA ALA A 109 13.79 -13.21 -13.43
C ALA A 109 13.14 -12.35 -14.52
N ALA A 110 12.42 -12.94 -15.47
CA ALA A 110 11.24 -12.27 -16.00
C ALA A 110 10.64 -11.72 -14.74
N SER A 111 10.32 -10.43 -14.67
CA SER A 111 9.94 -9.77 -13.42
C SER A 111 8.68 -10.45 -12.88
N GLU A 112 8.85 -11.64 -12.36
CA GLU A 112 7.85 -12.40 -11.66
C GLU A 112 7.75 -11.71 -10.33
N GLN A 113 6.77 -10.84 -10.26
CA GLN A 113 6.46 -10.08 -9.06
C GLN A 113 6.13 -11.10 -7.97
N VAL A 114 6.87 -11.06 -6.89
CA VAL A 114 6.65 -11.88 -5.71
C VAL A 114 5.72 -11.14 -4.78
N THR A 115 4.71 -11.83 -4.24
CA THR A 115 3.80 -11.27 -3.24
C THR A 115 3.79 -12.14 -1.99
N VAL A 116 3.66 -11.53 -0.84
CA VAL A 116 3.57 -12.24 0.45
C VAL A 116 2.16 -12.23 1.05
N SER A 117 1.25 -11.44 0.47
CA SER A 117 -0.05 -11.13 1.08
C SER A 117 -0.99 -12.32 1.17
N ALA A 118 -1.09 -13.09 0.09
CA ALA A 118 -2.15 -14.11 -0.02
C ALA A 118 -1.87 -15.36 0.82
N ALA A 119 -0.61 -15.67 1.09
CA ALA A 119 -0.19 -16.92 1.74
C ALA A 119 0.79 -16.69 2.90
N ARG A 120 0.98 -15.46 3.38
CA ARG A 120 2.04 -15.13 4.36
C ARG A 120 3.40 -15.77 4.04
N THR A 121 3.66 -16.07 2.79
CA THR A 121 4.91 -16.61 2.25
C THR A 121 5.11 -16.07 0.85
N GLU A 122 6.35 -16.08 0.38
CA GLU A 122 6.68 -15.61 -0.97
C GLU A 122 6.06 -16.53 -2.03
N VAL A 123 5.05 -16.01 -2.73
CA VAL A 123 4.37 -16.70 -3.84
C VAL A 123 4.45 -15.79 -5.07
N ARG A 124 4.71 -16.38 -6.22
CA ARG A 124 4.69 -15.62 -7.47
C ARG A 124 3.29 -15.07 -7.74
N LEU A 125 3.21 -13.84 -8.20
CA LEU A 125 1.91 -13.20 -8.51
C LEU A 125 1.09 -14.03 -9.52
N SER A 126 1.77 -14.65 -10.50
CA SER A 126 1.15 -15.53 -11.49
C SER A 126 0.61 -16.85 -10.93
N GLU A 127 1.07 -17.28 -9.74
CA GLU A 127 0.65 -18.50 -9.03
C GLU A 127 -0.35 -18.21 -7.92
N THR A 128 -0.68 -16.94 -7.67
CA THR A 128 -1.62 -16.55 -6.62
C THR A 128 -3.06 -16.75 -7.10
N PRO A 129 -3.84 -17.65 -6.49
CA PRO A 129 -5.21 -17.94 -6.92
C PRO A 129 -6.23 -16.92 -6.40
N GLY A 130 -5.86 -15.66 -6.28
CA GLY A 130 -6.68 -14.54 -5.82
C GLY A 130 -6.40 -13.27 -6.61
N SER A 131 -7.27 -12.27 -6.47
CA SER A 131 -7.13 -10.98 -7.14
C SER A 131 -6.11 -10.12 -6.38
N THR A 132 -4.87 -10.09 -6.87
CA THR A 132 -3.76 -9.34 -6.24
C THR A 132 -3.20 -8.32 -7.22
N ILE A 133 -2.99 -7.09 -6.74
CA ILE A 133 -2.26 -6.03 -7.44
C ILE A 133 -0.97 -5.76 -6.68
N LEU A 134 0.13 -5.63 -7.41
CA LEU A 134 1.42 -5.22 -6.89
C LEU A 134 1.84 -3.90 -7.53
N LEU A 135 2.14 -2.91 -6.70
CA LEU A 135 2.75 -1.65 -7.09
C LEU A 135 4.20 -1.67 -6.60
N SER A 136 5.16 -1.66 -7.50
CA SER A 136 6.57 -1.57 -7.14
C SER A 136 6.91 -0.18 -6.58
N GLY A 137 8.05 -0.03 -5.88
CA GLY A 137 8.52 1.28 -5.44
C GLY A 137 8.70 2.27 -6.61
N LYS A 138 9.00 1.78 -7.82
CA LYS A 138 9.03 2.61 -9.05
C LYS A 138 7.63 3.08 -9.45
N ASP A 139 6.62 2.21 -9.34
CA ASP A 139 5.24 2.59 -9.60
C ASP A 139 4.77 3.65 -8.62
N VAL A 140 5.09 3.50 -7.32
CA VAL A 140 4.81 4.49 -6.29
C VAL A 140 5.51 5.83 -6.58
N ALA A 141 6.79 5.80 -6.97
CA ALA A 141 7.54 7.02 -7.30
C ALA A 141 7.07 7.71 -8.59
N ALA A 142 6.54 6.94 -9.56
CA ALA A 142 6.04 7.48 -10.83
C ALA A 142 4.65 8.10 -10.73
N THR A 143 3.88 7.83 -9.67
CA THR A 143 2.55 8.41 -9.49
C THR A 143 2.63 9.89 -9.09
N PRO A 144 1.78 10.76 -9.65
CA PRO A 144 1.64 12.16 -9.22
C PRO A 144 1.18 12.33 -7.78
N ALA A 145 0.58 11.31 -7.18
CA ALA A 145 0.01 11.35 -5.84
C ALA A 145 1.05 11.72 -4.77
N LEU A 146 0.68 12.59 -3.85
CA LEU A 146 1.54 13.06 -2.77
C LEU A 146 1.51 12.11 -1.56
N ARG A 147 0.37 11.48 -1.28
CA ARG A 147 0.16 10.57 -0.13
C ARG A 147 -0.08 9.13 -0.59
N VAL A 148 0.22 8.17 0.28
CA VAL A 148 0.12 6.74 -0.05
C VAL A 148 -1.33 6.27 -0.25
N ASP A 149 -2.31 6.86 0.42
CA ASP A 149 -3.73 6.59 0.18
C ASP A 149 -4.16 7.05 -1.23
N ASP A 150 -3.64 8.16 -1.74
CA ASP A 150 -3.89 8.63 -3.09
C ASP A 150 -3.26 7.72 -4.15
N VAL A 151 -2.09 7.12 -3.87
CA VAL A 151 -1.50 6.06 -4.71
C VAL A 151 -2.47 4.88 -4.86
N LEU A 152 -3.06 4.43 -3.74
CA LEU A 152 -3.99 3.30 -3.72
C LEU A 152 -5.31 3.56 -4.44
N ARG A 153 -5.70 4.81 -4.65
CA ARG A 153 -6.91 5.17 -5.42
C ARG A 153 -6.83 4.80 -6.90
N GLN A 154 -5.66 4.47 -7.43
CA GLN A 154 -5.52 3.90 -8.76
C GLN A 154 -5.88 2.41 -8.81
N VAL A 155 -6.03 1.75 -7.66
CA VAL A 155 -6.46 0.35 -7.56
C VAL A 155 -8.00 0.29 -7.65
N PRO A 156 -8.59 -0.32 -8.69
CA PRO A 156 -10.03 -0.49 -8.78
C PRO A 156 -10.59 -1.28 -7.60
N GLY A 157 -11.74 -0.85 -7.09
CA GLY A 157 -12.36 -1.45 -5.91
C GLY A 157 -11.82 -0.96 -4.57
N PHE A 158 -10.71 -0.20 -4.53
CA PHE A 158 -10.25 0.50 -3.33
C PHE A 158 -11.08 1.76 -3.09
N SER A 159 -11.58 1.93 -1.89
CA SER A 159 -12.32 3.13 -1.49
C SER A 159 -12.01 3.53 -0.05
N LEU A 160 -11.95 4.84 0.17
CA LEU A 160 -11.92 5.44 1.50
C LEU A 160 -13.32 5.90 1.90
N PHE A 161 -13.61 5.84 3.17
CA PHE A 161 -14.83 6.41 3.71
C PHE A 161 -14.93 7.90 3.36
N ARG A 162 -16.07 8.33 2.82
CA ARG A 162 -16.37 9.71 2.41
C ARG A 162 -15.51 10.31 1.29
N ARG A 163 -14.90 9.53 0.42
CA ARG A 163 -14.12 10.02 -0.73
C ARG A 163 -13.02 11.03 -0.39
N SER A 164 -12.67 11.18 0.88
CA SER A 164 -11.73 12.16 1.37
C SER A 164 -10.29 11.60 1.35
N ASP A 165 -9.30 12.48 1.19
CA ASP A 165 -7.89 12.15 1.26
C ASP A 165 -7.31 12.38 2.65
N SER A 166 -6.13 11.81 2.94
CA SER A 166 -5.43 11.98 4.22
C SER A 166 -4.92 13.40 4.45
N ARG A 167 -4.77 14.23 3.40
CA ARG A 167 -4.26 15.61 3.54
C ARG A 167 -5.17 16.54 4.35
N THR A 168 -6.48 16.40 4.19
CA THR A 168 -7.45 17.33 4.77
C THR A 168 -8.58 16.68 5.54
N ALA A 169 -8.77 15.36 5.40
CA ALA A 169 -9.82 14.66 6.14
C ALA A 169 -9.37 14.37 7.58
N ASN A 170 -10.31 14.45 8.51
CA ASN A 170 -10.10 13.97 9.86
C ASN A 170 -9.65 12.49 9.85
N ALA A 171 -8.66 12.15 10.69
CA ALA A 171 -8.14 10.78 10.79
C ALA A 171 -9.24 9.73 11.01
N SER A 172 -10.24 10.03 11.83
CA SER A 172 -11.39 9.16 12.10
C SER A 172 -12.32 8.92 10.89
N ASN A 173 -12.06 9.51 9.72
CA ASN A 173 -12.77 9.28 8.46
C ASN A 173 -11.95 8.42 7.46
N GLN A 174 -10.81 7.85 7.86
CA GLN A 174 -9.87 7.15 7.00
C GLN A 174 -10.07 5.62 6.98
N GLY A 175 -11.29 5.15 7.14
CA GLY A 175 -11.63 3.74 6.99
C GLY A 175 -11.48 3.26 5.55
N VAL A 176 -11.05 2.01 5.38
CA VAL A 176 -10.76 1.38 4.07
C VAL A 176 -11.78 0.31 3.76
N SER A 177 -12.24 0.28 2.52
CA SER A 177 -13.07 -0.78 1.97
C SER A 177 -12.57 -1.24 0.61
N LEU A 178 -12.72 -2.54 0.36
CA LEU A 178 -12.48 -3.17 -0.94
C LEU A 178 -13.77 -3.83 -1.42
N ARG A 179 -13.97 -3.90 -2.75
CA ARG A 179 -15.15 -4.57 -3.39
C ARG A 179 -16.50 -4.08 -2.87
N GLY A 180 -16.60 -2.82 -2.51
CA GLY A 180 -17.86 -2.21 -2.13
C GLY A 180 -18.55 -2.83 -0.92
N LEU A 181 -17.81 -3.31 0.05
CA LEU A 181 -18.39 -3.82 1.29
C LEU A 181 -18.98 -2.71 2.16
N GLY A 182 -18.90 -1.47 1.71
CA GLY A 182 -19.32 -0.29 2.44
C GLY A 182 -18.31 0.10 3.50
N GLY A 183 -18.62 1.15 4.22
CA GLY A 183 -17.77 1.62 5.27
C GLY A 183 -18.51 2.47 6.27
N THR A 184 -18.20 2.24 7.51
CA THR A 184 -18.23 3.26 8.55
C THR A 184 -16.83 3.87 8.63
N ALA A 185 -16.50 4.62 9.66
CA ALA A 185 -15.12 5.03 9.90
C ALA A 185 -14.15 3.84 10.10
N ALA A 186 -14.66 2.70 10.58
CA ALA A 186 -13.91 1.47 10.76
C ALA A 186 -13.67 0.73 9.42
N SER A 187 -12.44 0.28 9.23
CA SER A 187 -12.01 -0.41 8.01
C SER A 187 -12.62 -1.83 7.90
N ARG A 188 -12.91 -2.24 6.67
CA ARG A 188 -13.24 -3.63 6.29
C ARG A 188 -12.15 -4.26 5.44
N ALA A 189 -10.99 -3.62 5.33
CA ALA A 189 -9.77 -4.19 4.77
C ALA A 189 -8.63 -3.92 5.74
N LEU A 190 -7.80 -4.95 5.97
CA LEU A 190 -6.64 -4.85 6.84
C LEU A 190 -5.51 -4.12 6.12
N VAL A 191 -4.88 -3.16 6.80
CA VAL A 191 -3.72 -2.44 6.27
C VAL A 191 -2.51 -2.75 7.15
N LEU A 192 -1.42 -3.16 6.53
CA LEU A 192 -0.21 -3.62 7.19
C LEU A 192 1.03 -2.89 6.66
N GLU A 193 2.06 -2.77 7.48
CA GLU A 193 3.42 -2.44 7.09
C GLU A 193 4.37 -3.51 7.63
N ASP A 194 5.07 -4.22 6.73
CA ASP A 194 5.94 -5.36 7.05
C ASP A 194 5.27 -6.41 7.97
N GLY A 195 3.94 -6.60 7.79
CA GLY A 195 3.13 -7.52 8.59
C GLY A 195 2.62 -6.96 9.91
N LEU A 196 2.90 -5.71 10.26
CA LEU A 196 2.38 -5.03 11.46
C LEU A 196 1.14 -4.19 11.10
N PRO A 197 0.06 -4.20 11.91
CA PRO A 197 -1.15 -3.43 11.63
C PRO A 197 -0.91 -1.92 11.65
N LEU A 198 -1.42 -1.22 10.63
CA LEU A 198 -1.49 0.25 10.57
C LEU A 198 -2.86 0.79 10.97
N ILE A 199 -3.83 -0.08 11.17
CA ILE A 199 -5.18 0.28 11.59
C ILE A 199 -5.16 0.68 13.07
N ASP A 200 -5.80 1.80 13.40
CA ASP A 200 -6.14 2.20 14.76
C ASP A 200 -7.01 1.10 15.40
N ALA A 201 -6.56 0.52 16.49
CA ALA A 201 -7.22 -0.64 17.06
C ALA A 201 -8.45 -0.27 17.91
N PHE A 202 -8.55 0.99 18.41
CA PHE A 202 -9.73 1.49 19.11
C PHE A 202 -10.85 1.86 18.14
N GLY A 203 -10.52 2.48 16.99
CA GLY A 203 -11.51 3.08 16.08
C GLY A 203 -11.63 2.44 14.70
N GLY A 204 -10.60 1.73 14.24
CA GLY A 204 -10.62 1.01 12.96
C GLY A 204 -10.23 1.83 11.73
N TRP A 205 -9.77 3.07 11.87
CA TRP A 205 -9.28 3.87 10.74
C TRP A 205 -7.77 3.72 10.52
N VAL A 206 -7.23 4.29 9.44
CA VAL A 206 -5.82 4.17 9.06
C VAL A 206 -5.14 5.53 9.13
N TYR A 207 -3.97 5.59 9.77
CA TYR A 207 -3.08 6.75 9.73
C TYR A 207 -2.08 6.55 8.58
N TRP A 208 -2.45 7.01 7.37
CA TRP A 208 -1.67 6.82 6.13
C TRP A 208 -0.31 7.50 6.19
N ASP A 209 -0.24 8.60 6.91
CA ASP A 209 0.92 9.49 7.01
C ASP A 209 2.05 8.90 7.89
N ARG A 210 1.83 7.69 8.44
CA ARG A 210 2.84 6.90 9.16
C ARG A 210 3.84 6.22 8.22
N VAL A 211 3.54 6.10 6.93
CA VAL A 211 4.35 5.33 5.98
C VAL A 211 5.17 6.27 5.11
N PRO A 212 6.50 6.43 5.35
CA PRO A 212 7.35 7.26 4.51
C PRO A 212 7.46 6.68 3.09
N ARG A 213 7.08 7.45 2.06
CA ARG A 213 7.09 7.00 0.66
C ARG A 213 8.47 6.53 0.20
N ALA A 214 9.53 7.21 0.61
CA ALA A 214 10.91 6.85 0.24
C ALA A 214 11.35 5.50 0.79
N SER A 215 10.69 4.96 1.83
CA SER A 215 11.00 3.64 2.41
C SER A 215 10.38 2.48 1.65
N LEU A 216 9.42 2.72 0.76
CA LEU A 216 8.64 1.65 0.14
C LEU A 216 9.44 0.90 -0.94
N ALA A 217 9.46 -0.42 -0.82
CA ALA A 217 9.90 -1.34 -1.87
C ALA A 217 8.72 -1.72 -2.78
N SER A 218 7.55 -1.98 -2.20
CA SER A 218 6.33 -2.31 -2.92
C SER A 218 5.07 -2.10 -2.06
N VAL A 219 3.93 -2.07 -2.73
CA VAL A 219 2.60 -2.13 -2.10
C VAL A 219 1.82 -3.26 -2.74
N GLU A 220 1.28 -4.15 -1.92
CA GLU A 220 0.47 -5.27 -2.36
C GLU A 220 -0.98 -5.05 -1.93
N VAL A 221 -1.91 -5.25 -2.85
CA VAL A 221 -3.35 -5.18 -2.57
C VAL A 221 -4.00 -6.50 -2.94
N PHE A 222 -4.35 -7.28 -1.93
CA PHE A 222 -5.13 -8.51 -2.08
C PHE A 222 -6.61 -8.21 -1.89
N ARG A 223 -7.44 -8.51 -2.90
CA ARG A 223 -8.89 -8.29 -2.90
C ARG A 223 -9.64 -9.59 -2.61
N GLY A 224 -10.62 -9.54 -1.71
CA GLY A 224 -11.38 -10.68 -1.21
C GLY A 224 -10.97 -11.10 0.20
N GLY A 225 -11.87 -11.73 0.96
CA GLY A 225 -11.65 -12.05 2.37
C GLY A 225 -10.38 -12.85 2.62
N ALA A 226 -9.56 -12.41 3.57
CA ALA A 226 -8.27 -12.98 3.92
C ALA A 226 -8.15 -13.35 5.42
N SER A 227 -9.27 -13.43 6.12
CA SER A 227 -9.28 -13.78 7.55
C SER A 227 -8.72 -15.17 7.85
N ASN A 228 -8.64 -16.06 6.85
CA ASN A 228 -8.01 -17.39 6.99
C ASN A 228 -6.53 -17.31 7.43
N LEU A 229 -5.84 -16.21 7.15
CA LEU A 229 -4.46 -15.97 7.60
C LEU A 229 -4.36 -14.78 8.56
N TYR A 230 -5.11 -13.71 8.30
CA TYR A 230 -4.90 -12.43 8.97
C TYR A 230 -5.91 -12.14 10.08
N GLY A 231 -6.98 -12.93 10.23
CA GLY A 231 -7.99 -12.75 11.28
C GLY A 231 -8.95 -11.59 11.03
N SER A 232 -9.29 -10.86 12.10
CA SER A 232 -10.18 -9.70 12.04
C SER A 232 -9.67 -8.62 11.07
N ASP A 233 -10.60 -7.79 10.58
CA ASP A 233 -10.40 -6.65 9.68
C ASP A 233 -10.02 -7.01 8.24
N ALA A 234 -9.56 -8.23 7.95
CA ALA A 234 -9.30 -8.72 6.60
C ALA A 234 -10.58 -9.20 5.88
N LEU A 235 -11.71 -8.51 6.11
CA LEU A 235 -13.03 -8.88 5.59
C LEU A 235 -13.09 -8.75 4.06
N GLY A 236 -12.66 -7.61 3.52
CA GLY A 236 -12.65 -7.29 2.09
C GLY A 236 -11.31 -7.52 1.41
N GLY A 237 -10.24 -7.71 2.19
CA GLY A 237 -8.89 -7.91 1.68
C GLY A 237 -7.80 -7.36 2.58
N VAL A 238 -6.60 -7.29 2.01
CA VAL A 238 -5.39 -6.81 2.71
C VAL A 238 -4.63 -5.83 1.81
N VAL A 239 -4.18 -4.73 2.38
CA VAL A 239 -3.19 -3.82 1.78
C VAL A 239 -1.91 -3.96 2.59
N GLN A 240 -0.80 -4.30 1.94
CA GLN A 240 0.48 -4.46 2.61
C GLN A 240 1.53 -3.56 2.01
N PHE A 241 2.11 -2.70 2.83
CA PHE A 241 3.30 -1.92 2.52
C PHE A 241 4.54 -2.75 2.88
N ILE A 242 5.45 -2.90 1.93
CA ILE A 242 6.72 -3.60 2.11
C ILE A 242 7.83 -2.56 2.08
N THR A 243 8.63 -2.48 3.14
CA THR A 243 9.73 -1.52 3.23
C THR A 243 11.02 -2.05 2.64
N ARG A 244 11.90 -1.14 2.24
CA ARG A 244 13.23 -1.46 1.69
C ARG A 244 14.13 -2.04 2.78
N GLN A 245 14.76 -3.18 2.48
CA GLN A 245 15.81 -3.73 3.32
C GLN A 245 17.18 -3.34 2.77
N PRO A 246 18.10 -2.77 3.59
CA PRO A 246 19.40 -2.35 3.11
C PRO A 246 20.31 -3.55 2.86
N GLU A 247 20.87 -3.65 1.65
CA GLU A 247 21.90 -4.63 1.32
C GLU A 247 23.29 -4.00 1.25
N ARG A 248 23.35 -2.71 0.96
CA ARG A 248 24.55 -1.87 0.82
C ARG A 248 24.18 -0.45 1.24
N PRO A 249 25.15 0.45 1.47
CA PRO A 249 24.85 1.84 1.73
C PRO A 249 23.97 2.44 0.64
N ALA A 250 22.80 2.94 1.02
CA ALA A 250 21.83 3.52 0.11
C ALA A 250 21.09 4.68 0.79
N PHE A 251 20.69 5.65 -0.02
CA PHE A 251 19.96 6.84 0.42
C PHE A 251 18.94 7.23 -0.66
N SER A 252 17.75 7.58 -0.26
CA SER A 252 16.69 8.10 -1.12
C SER A 252 16.06 9.31 -0.44
N LEU A 253 15.96 10.41 -1.16
CA LEU A 253 15.31 11.64 -0.71
C LEU A 253 14.37 12.13 -1.79
N GLU A 254 13.13 12.41 -1.41
CA GLU A 254 12.18 13.18 -2.20
C GLU A 254 11.79 14.43 -1.42
N THR A 255 11.86 15.60 -2.05
CA THR A 255 11.35 16.84 -1.45
C THR A 255 10.60 17.64 -2.50
N SER A 256 9.52 18.26 -2.10
CA SER A 256 8.70 19.07 -2.99
C SER A 256 8.07 20.26 -2.27
N TYR A 257 7.65 21.24 -3.05
CA TYR A 257 6.87 22.38 -2.58
C TYR A 257 5.72 22.67 -3.56
N GLY A 258 4.52 22.75 -3.02
CA GLY A 258 3.29 22.98 -3.79
C GLY A 258 2.54 24.26 -3.41
N ASN A 259 1.47 24.55 -4.16
CA ASN A 259 0.48 25.55 -3.76
C ASN A 259 -0.11 25.18 -2.38
N GLU A 260 -0.94 26.06 -1.78
CA GLU A 260 -1.44 25.92 -0.41
C GLU A 260 -0.31 25.83 0.64
N ARG A 261 0.88 26.40 0.31
CA ARG A 261 2.11 26.32 1.13
C ARG A 261 2.40 24.89 1.61
N THR A 262 2.51 23.98 0.65
CA THR A 262 2.64 22.54 0.88
C THR A 262 4.09 22.07 0.69
N PRO A 263 4.99 22.20 1.71
CA PRO A 263 6.26 21.51 1.73
C PRO A 263 6.05 20.03 2.07
N ASP A 264 6.83 19.16 1.41
CA ASP A 264 6.91 17.74 1.64
C ASP A 264 8.36 17.28 1.59
N LEU A 265 8.73 16.38 2.50
CA LEU A 265 10.05 15.79 2.57
C LEU A 265 9.90 14.34 3.02
N SER A 266 10.31 13.41 2.17
CA SER A 266 10.39 11.99 2.47
C SER A 266 11.81 11.48 2.23
N PHE A 267 12.41 10.79 3.20
CA PHE A 267 13.72 10.20 3.00
C PHE A 267 13.83 8.80 3.59
N TRP A 268 14.72 8.03 3.03
CA TRP A 268 15.15 6.74 3.53
C TRP A 268 16.65 6.58 3.36
N THR A 269 17.30 6.05 4.37
CA THR A 269 18.69 5.64 4.29
C THR A 269 18.88 4.30 4.94
N GLY A 270 19.78 3.50 4.40
CA GLY A 270 20.07 2.20 4.97
C GLY A 270 21.48 1.72 4.62
N THR A 271 22.01 0.87 5.46
CA THR A 271 23.34 0.27 5.25
C THR A 271 23.43 -1.10 5.91
N ARG A 272 24.33 -1.93 5.38
CA ARG A 272 24.77 -3.17 6.01
C ARG A 272 26.24 -3.08 6.35
N ILE A 273 26.55 -3.34 7.62
CA ILE A 273 27.93 -3.35 8.14
C ILE A 273 28.16 -4.71 8.82
N GLY A 274 28.88 -5.59 8.14
CA GLY A 274 29.04 -6.98 8.59
C GLY A 274 27.69 -7.71 8.64
N HIS A 275 27.32 -8.18 9.84
CA HIS A 275 26.05 -8.86 10.08
C HIS A 275 24.90 -7.92 10.49
N TRP A 276 25.18 -6.62 10.67
CA TRP A 276 24.18 -5.63 11.08
C TRP A 276 23.60 -4.91 9.87
N ASP A 277 22.29 -4.77 9.82
CA ASP A 277 21.59 -3.89 8.90
C ASP A 277 20.87 -2.78 9.69
N LEU A 278 21.00 -1.57 9.18
CA LEU A 278 20.43 -0.36 9.78
C LEU A 278 19.64 0.37 8.71
N SER A 279 18.44 0.82 9.03
CA SER A 279 17.67 1.71 8.18
C SER A 279 16.95 2.77 9.00
N LEU A 280 16.88 3.97 8.43
CA LEU A 280 16.18 5.12 8.96
C LEU A 280 15.30 5.69 7.85
N ALA A 281 14.01 5.88 8.13
CA ALA A 281 13.08 6.55 7.25
C ALA A 281 12.38 7.68 7.99
N SER A 282 11.97 8.72 7.27
CA SER A 282 11.18 9.81 7.82
C SER A 282 10.37 10.48 6.73
N GLU A 283 9.20 10.98 7.10
CA GLU A 283 8.40 11.88 6.28
C GLU A 283 7.98 13.08 7.11
N MET A 284 8.02 14.26 6.52
CA MET A 284 7.57 15.52 7.12
C MET A 284 6.72 16.26 6.10
N PHE A 285 5.52 16.57 6.47
CA PHE A 285 4.54 17.20 5.60
C PHE A 285 3.82 18.34 6.29
N ARG A 286 3.41 19.31 5.49
CA ARG A 286 2.49 20.36 5.91
C ARG A 286 1.70 20.84 4.71
N THR A 287 0.45 21.23 4.92
CA THR A 287 -0.34 22.01 3.97
C THR A 287 -1.21 23.02 4.73
N ASP A 288 -1.41 24.19 4.14
CA ASP A 288 -2.42 25.13 4.64
C ASP A 288 -3.82 24.71 4.15
N GLY A 289 -3.90 23.78 3.18
CA GLY A 289 -5.14 23.20 2.69
C GLY A 289 -6.12 24.17 2.06
N TYR A 290 -7.38 23.78 2.03
CA TYR A 290 -8.44 24.55 1.39
C TYR A 290 -9.73 24.55 2.22
N ILE A 291 -10.64 25.49 1.94
CA ILE A 291 -11.94 25.52 2.61
C ILE A 291 -12.85 24.46 2.01
N ILE A 292 -13.17 23.44 2.79
CA ILE A 292 -13.96 22.26 2.38
C ILE A 292 -15.45 22.56 2.14
N VAL A 293 -15.97 23.69 2.66
CA VAL A 293 -17.34 24.13 2.44
C VAL A 293 -17.42 24.96 1.17
N PRO A 294 -18.35 24.68 0.23
CA PRO A 294 -18.48 25.45 -1.00
C PRO A 294 -18.90 26.90 -0.73
N THR A 295 -18.51 27.82 -1.60
CA THR A 295 -18.74 29.25 -1.44
C THR A 295 -20.19 29.62 -1.18
N SER A 296 -21.15 28.87 -1.77
CA SER A 296 -22.59 29.10 -1.60
C SER A 296 -23.13 28.78 -0.20
N GLN A 297 -22.39 27.99 0.59
CA GLN A 297 -22.80 27.59 1.95
C GLN A 297 -21.84 28.11 3.03
N ARG A 298 -20.81 28.86 2.64
CA ARG A 298 -19.71 29.31 3.49
C ARG A 298 -20.10 30.49 4.37
N GLY A 299 -19.66 30.50 5.62
CA GLY A 299 -19.76 31.65 6.55
C GLY A 299 -18.38 32.08 7.06
N THR A 300 -18.39 32.97 8.07
CA THR A 300 -17.15 33.57 8.60
C THR A 300 -16.30 32.62 9.44
N VAL A 301 -16.86 31.51 9.95
CA VAL A 301 -16.10 30.48 10.70
C VAL A 301 -15.39 29.48 9.80
N ASP A 302 -15.70 29.46 8.50
CA ASP A 302 -15.07 28.50 7.60
C ASP A 302 -13.64 28.91 7.27
N THR A 303 -12.70 28.10 7.73
CA THR A 303 -11.26 28.23 7.51
C THR A 303 -10.74 27.06 6.68
N PRO A 304 -9.56 27.17 6.06
CA PRO A 304 -8.97 26.03 5.38
C PRO A 304 -8.76 24.83 6.33
N ALA A 305 -9.20 23.66 5.91
CA ALA A 305 -8.83 22.43 6.55
C ALA A 305 -7.35 22.13 6.19
N ASN A 306 -6.52 21.98 7.22
CA ASN A 306 -5.08 21.85 7.05
C ASN A 306 -4.51 20.70 7.88
N SER A 307 -3.29 20.29 7.58
CA SER A 307 -2.55 19.31 8.38
C SER A 307 -1.05 19.60 8.39
N LYS A 308 -0.41 19.09 9.41
CA LYS A 308 1.03 18.92 9.51
C LYS A 308 1.33 17.63 10.24
N ASP A 309 2.24 16.85 9.70
CA ASP A 309 2.62 15.58 10.30
C ASP A 309 4.12 15.31 10.16
N ALA A 310 4.61 14.42 10.99
CA ALA A 310 5.95 13.88 10.91
C ALA A 310 5.98 12.45 11.41
N THR A 311 6.70 11.58 10.67
CA THR A 311 7.01 10.23 11.08
C THR A 311 8.50 9.96 11.01
N VAL A 312 8.99 9.10 11.91
CA VAL A 312 10.38 8.61 11.94
C VAL A 312 10.36 7.13 12.28
N ASP A 313 10.98 6.32 11.44
CA ASP A 313 11.15 4.88 11.59
C ASP A 313 12.62 4.50 11.63
N LEU A 314 13.03 3.78 12.66
CA LEU A 314 14.36 3.21 12.80
C LEU A 314 14.28 1.70 12.89
N THR A 315 14.99 0.98 12.02
CA THR A 315 15.12 -0.47 12.10
C THR A 315 16.57 -0.87 12.24
N VAL A 316 16.84 -1.74 13.20
CA VAL A 316 18.15 -2.37 13.44
C VAL A 316 17.96 -3.87 13.31
N GLY A 317 18.67 -4.49 12.38
CA GLY A 317 18.66 -5.93 12.17
C GLY A 317 20.02 -6.55 12.42
N HIS A 318 20.04 -7.81 12.81
CA HIS A 318 21.24 -8.63 12.94
C HIS A 318 21.04 -9.99 12.26
N ARG A 319 21.94 -10.36 11.37
CA ARG A 319 21.90 -11.64 10.67
C ARG A 319 22.47 -12.75 11.55
N LEU A 320 21.72 -13.82 11.71
CA LEU A 320 22.07 -15.04 12.42
C LEU A 320 22.62 -16.06 11.40
N GLY A 321 23.85 -15.84 10.94
CA GLY A 321 24.42 -16.59 9.82
C GLY A 321 23.76 -16.23 8.49
N GLU A 322 23.66 -17.20 7.57
CA GLU A 322 23.09 -17.00 6.22
C GLU A 322 21.55 -17.17 6.19
N LYS A 323 20.97 -17.79 7.20
CA LYS A 323 19.58 -18.29 7.21
C LYS A 323 18.69 -17.67 8.27
N GLY A 324 19.20 -16.71 9.02
CA GLY A 324 18.44 -16.08 10.08
C GLY A 324 18.62 -14.57 10.16
N ARG A 325 17.61 -13.88 10.67
CA ARG A 325 17.63 -12.46 10.97
C ARG A 325 16.75 -12.16 12.17
N VAL A 326 17.31 -11.43 13.13
CA VAL A 326 16.55 -10.79 14.21
C VAL A 326 16.57 -9.29 13.97
N PHE A 327 15.48 -8.60 14.28
CA PHE A 327 15.43 -7.14 14.15
C PHE A 327 14.59 -6.51 15.25
N ALA A 328 14.86 -5.23 15.48
CA ALA A 328 14.04 -4.34 16.28
C ALA A 328 13.71 -3.09 15.44
N ARG A 329 12.47 -2.63 15.53
CA ARG A 329 11.96 -1.41 14.91
C ARG A 329 11.38 -0.50 15.98
N GLY A 330 11.64 0.80 15.86
CA GLY A 330 10.97 1.87 16.61
C GLY A 330 10.40 2.88 15.65
N SER A 331 9.14 3.26 15.85
CA SER A 331 8.42 4.25 15.06
C SER A 331 7.84 5.33 15.96
N PHE A 332 7.92 6.57 15.51
CA PHE A 332 7.27 7.72 16.15
C PHE A 332 6.51 8.54 15.11
N TYR A 333 5.27 8.86 15.40
CA TYR A 333 4.39 9.65 14.56
C TYR A 333 3.71 10.77 15.35
N THR A 334 3.57 11.93 14.73
CA THR A 334 2.79 13.06 15.27
C THR A 334 2.05 13.76 14.14
N GLU A 335 0.83 14.19 14.43
CA GLU A 335 -0.02 14.90 13.48
C GLU A 335 -0.83 15.98 14.20
N PHE A 336 -1.00 17.13 13.56
CA PHE A 336 -1.95 18.17 13.95
C PHE A 336 -2.81 18.56 12.75
N ARG A 337 -4.13 18.71 12.96
CA ARG A 337 -5.10 19.11 11.95
C ARG A 337 -6.04 20.20 12.44
N ASN A 338 -6.40 21.10 11.50
CA ASN A 338 -7.62 21.90 11.59
C ASN A 338 -8.64 21.31 10.62
N ASN A 339 -9.85 21.04 11.09
CA ASN A 339 -10.90 20.37 10.35
C ASN A 339 -11.86 21.34 9.63
N GLY A 340 -11.43 22.57 9.35
CA GLY A 340 -12.16 23.55 8.56
C GLY A 340 -12.89 24.62 9.36
N THR A 341 -12.73 24.66 10.70
CA THR A 341 -13.18 25.76 11.56
C THR A 341 -12.17 26.05 12.67
N PRO A 342 -12.15 27.25 13.28
CA PRO A 342 -11.17 27.61 14.32
C PRO A 342 -11.14 26.67 15.54
N VAL A 343 -12.28 26.09 15.93
CA VAL A 343 -12.39 25.24 17.12
C VAL A 343 -12.15 23.77 16.80
N GLN A 344 -12.56 23.30 15.62
CA GLN A 344 -12.45 21.88 15.25
C GLN A 344 -11.02 21.50 14.88
N THR A 345 -10.28 21.01 15.85
CA THR A 345 -8.88 20.59 15.69
C THR A 345 -8.67 19.18 16.25
N ASN A 346 -7.64 18.49 15.77
CA ASN A 346 -7.15 17.26 16.39
C ASN A 346 -5.62 17.19 16.39
N ASP A 347 -5.08 16.48 17.36
CA ASP A 347 -3.66 16.21 17.57
C ASP A 347 -3.51 14.70 17.82
N THR A 348 -2.56 14.06 17.15
CA THR A 348 -2.26 12.64 17.31
C THR A 348 -0.79 12.47 17.63
N ARG A 349 -0.48 11.63 18.61
CA ARG A 349 0.88 11.22 18.95
C ARG A 349 0.91 9.72 19.13
N MET A 350 1.86 9.07 18.49
CA MET A 350 1.97 7.62 18.50
C MET A 350 3.43 7.19 18.60
N GLY A 351 3.67 6.20 19.45
CA GLY A 351 4.94 5.49 19.54
C GLY A 351 4.71 4.00 19.38
N GLU A 352 5.47 3.35 18.50
CA GLU A 352 5.41 1.91 18.27
C GLU A 352 6.80 1.29 18.38
N GLY A 353 6.87 0.13 19.02
CA GLY A 353 8.07 -0.72 19.05
C GLY A 353 7.74 -2.12 18.57
N ALA A 354 8.59 -2.70 17.74
CA ALA A 354 8.44 -4.07 17.27
C ALA A 354 9.76 -4.83 17.29
N VAL A 355 9.67 -6.15 17.49
CA VAL A 355 10.80 -7.08 17.34
C VAL A 355 10.38 -8.25 16.47
N GLY A 356 11.31 -8.76 15.68
CA GLY A 356 11.05 -9.90 14.82
C GLY A 356 12.22 -10.85 14.70
N LEU A 357 11.91 -12.09 14.38
CA LEU A 357 12.85 -13.16 14.07
C LEU A 357 12.38 -13.87 12.81
N ASP A 358 13.26 -14.03 11.84
CA ASP A 358 13.10 -14.91 10.68
C ASP A 358 14.25 -15.91 10.72
N GLN A 359 13.94 -17.20 10.78
CA GLN A 359 14.95 -18.25 10.86
C GLN A 359 14.57 -19.45 10.00
N GLN A 360 15.46 -19.82 9.07
CA GLN A 360 15.37 -21.07 8.34
C GLN A 360 16.14 -22.18 9.05
N PHE A 361 15.53 -23.36 9.15
CA PHE A 361 16.12 -24.58 9.67
C PHE A 361 16.28 -25.60 8.53
N GLY A 362 17.53 -25.91 8.18
CA GLY A 362 17.79 -26.75 7.02
C GLY A 362 17.36 -26.11 5.70
N SER A 363 16.70 -26.89 4.84
CA SER A 363 16.14 -26.43 3.55
C SER A 363 14.62 -26.46 3.49
N ALA A 364 13.98 -27.01 4.50
CA ALA A 364 12.55 -27.30 4.48
C ALA A 364 11.73 -26.44 5.46
N ASP A 365 12.32 -26.01 6.56
CA ASP A 365 11.59 -25.34 7.64
C ASP A 365 11.99 -23.88 7.79
N SER A 366 11.00 -23.03 8.04
CA SER A 366 11.24 -21.66 8.50
C SER A 366 10.30 -21.28 9.63
N LEU A 367 10.80 -20.46 10.54
CA LEU A 367 10.05 -19.86 11.65
C LEU A 367 10.11 -18.35 11.52
N THR A 368 8.95 -17.71 11.58
CA THR A 368 8.80 -16.27 11.67
C THR A 368 8.13 -15.92 12.99
N PHE A 369 8.70 -14.98 13.70
CA PHE A 369 8.11 -14.43 14.92
C PHE A 369 8.09 -12.91 14.84
N ARG A 370 6.99 -12.32 15.30
CA ARG A 370 6.80 -10.86 15.41
C ARG A 370 6.15 -10.56 16.75
N ALA A 371 6.59 -9.51 17.42
CA ALA A 371 5.89 -8.92 18.55
C ALA A 371 5.98 -7.40 18.45
N HIS A 372 4.91 -6.72 18.83
CA HIS A 372 4.85 -5.26 18.79
C HIS A 372 4.03 -4.71 19.95
N GLY A 373 4.29 -3.45 20.26
CA GLY A 373 3.52 -2.67 21.19
C GLY A 373 3.38 -1.23 20.68
N LEU A 374 2.19 -0.66 20.85
CA LEU A 374 1.86 0.69 20.42
C LEU A 374 1.19 1.46 21.56
N VAL A 375 1.54 2.74 21.68
CA VAL A 375 0.87 3.70 22.53
C VAL A 375 0.45 4.88 21.66
N LEU A 376 -0.84 5.25 21.76
CA LEU A 376 -1.43 6.36 21.02
C LEU A 376 -2.17 7.30 21.97
N GLY A 377 -2.04 8.58 21.73
CA GLY A 377 -2.89 9.62 22.29
C GLY A 377 -3.49 10.44 21.15
N TYR A 378 -4.80 10.52 21.11
CA TYR A 378 -5.55 11.31 20.14
C TYR A 378 -6.42 12.32 20.86
N ASP A 379 -6.20 13.61 20.60
CA ASP A 379 -6.98 14.72 21.11
C ASP A 379 -7.84 15.30 20.00
N GLN A 380 -9.12 15.56 20.27
CA GLN A 380 -10.02 16.22 19.33
C GLN A 380 -10.94 17.21 20.01
N ARG A 381 -11.17 18.36 19.36
CA ARG A 381 -12.15 19.35 19.76
C ARG A 381 -13.30 19.38 18.77
N PHE A 382 -14.52 19.32 19.28
CA PHE A 382 -15.75 19.42 18.52
C PHE A 382 -16.46 20.73 18.82
N SER A 383 -17.19 21.22 17.84
CA SER A 383 -17.97 22.44 17.98
C SER A 383 -19.35 22.30 17.35
N SER A 384 -20.26 23.15 17.82
CA SER A 384 -21.53 23.44 17.15
C SER A 384 -21.37 24.70 16.33
N VAL A 385 -21.60 24.60 15.02
CA VAL A 385 -21.55 25.71 14.08
C VAL A 385 -22.99 26.17 13.81
N ALA A 386 -23.26 27.48 13.91
CA ALA A 386 -24.56 28.07 13.61
C ALA A 386 -24.98 27.80 12.15
N ALA A 387 -26.28 27.77 11.87
CA ALA A 387 -26.82 27.47 10.54
C ALA A 387 -26.28 28.41 9.43
N ASN A 388 -26.04 29.68 9.77
CA ASN A 388 -25.45 30.67 8.86
C ASN A 388 -23.91 30.62 8.81
N ARG A 389 -23.29 29.72 9.59
CA ARG A 389 -21.85 29.50 9.71
C ARG A 389 -21.03 30.76 10.10
N ASN A 390 -21.65 31.68 10.86
CA ASN A 390 -20.98 32.90 11.28
C ASN A 390 -20.59 32.87 12.77
N SER A 391 -20.93 31.82 13.49
CA SER A 391 -20.52 31.61 14.88
C SER A 391 -20.31 30.13 15.16
N GLU A 392 -19.45 29.86 16.13
CA GLU A 392 -19.04 28.52 16.54
C GLU A 392 -18.92 28.49 18.06
N SER A 393 -19.31 27.40 18.68
CA SER A 393 -19.14 27.17 20.11
C SER A 393 -18.60 25.76 20.38
N LEU A 394 -17.65 25.64 21.30
CA LEU A 394 -17.09 24.37 21.76
C LEU A 394 -18.20 23.50 22.38
N THR A 395 -18.27 22.23 21.98
CA THR A 395 -19.23 21.26 22.52
C THR A 395 -18.59 20.09 23.21
N ASP A 396 -17.35 19.71 22.81
CA ASP A 396 -16.67 18.55 23.37
C ASP A 396 -15.14 18.68 23.19
N ILE A 397 -14.40 18.28 24.23
CA ILE A 397 -12.95 18.01 24.16
C ILE A 397 -12.78 16.54 24.48
N GLN A 398 -12.32 15.80 23.49
CA GLN A 398 -12.09 14.38 23.57
C GLN A 398 -10.60 14.08 23.67
N TYR A 399 -10.25 13.11 24.51
CA TYR A 399 -8.96 12.45 24.55
C TYR A 399 -9.15 10.94 24.43
N VAL A 400 -8.43 10.29 23.52
CA VAL A 400 -8.46 8.83 23.32
C VAL A 400 -7.07 8.27 23.62
N PRO A 401 -6.82 7.75 24.84
CA PRO A 401 -5.66 6.95 25.13
C PRO A 401 -5.86 5.53 24.60
N GLU A 402 -4.86 5.02 23.87
CA GLU A 402 -4.86 3.66 23.36
C GLU A 402 -3.53 2.98 23.63
N GLN A 403 -3.59 1.70 23.98
CA GLN A 403 -2.44 0.80 24.09
C GLN A 403 -2.75 -0.51 23.37
N VAL A 404 -1.80 -0.98 22.57
CA VAL A 404 -1.87 -2.25 21.84
C VAL A 404 -0.66 -3.09 22.18
N VAL A 405 -0.88 -4.38 22.42
CA VAL A 405 0.18 -5.38 22.44
C VAL A 405 -0.23 -6.50 21.50
N GLY A 406 0.66 -6.88 20.61
CA GLY A 406 0.41 -7.94 19.63
C GLY A 406 1.62 -8.81 19.39
N GLY A 407 1.37 -10.00 18.89
CA GLY A 407 2.43 -10.92 18.47
C GLY A 407 1.91 -12.03 17.59
N ALA A 408 2.77 -12.53 16.72
CA ALA A 408 2.49 -13.64 15.81
C ALA A 408 3.69 -14.58 15.71
N ALA A 409 3.40 -15.88 15.63
CA ALA A 409 4.38 -16.90 15.33
C ALA A 409 3.87 -17.77 14.18
N GLN A 410 4.73 -18.04 13.20
CA GLN A 410 4.40 -18.82 12.02
C GLN A 410 5.52 -19.82 11.73
N TRP A 411 5.16 -21.05 11.51
CA TRP A 411 6.02 -22.10 10.97
C TRP A 411 5.61 -22.38 9.53
N THR A 412 6.60 -22.50 8.64
CA THR A 412 6.42 -22.87 7.24
C THR A 412 7.28 -24.07 6.93
N HIS A 413 6.71 -25.09 6.31
CA HIS A 413 7.40 -26.32 5.94
C HIS A 413 7.22 -26.64 4.45
N PHE A 414 8.35 -26.81 3.74
CA PHE A 414 8.37 -27.14 2.33
C PHE A 414 8.49 -28.65 2.14
N LEU A 415 7.43 -29.32 1.71
CA LEU A 415 7.42 -30.73 1.33
C LEU A 415 7.85 -30.87 -0.14
N GLY A 416 9.15 -30.82 -0.37
CA GLY A 416 9.74 -30.82 -1.71
C GLY A 416 9.37 -29.57 -2.51
N LYS A 417 9.07 -29.74 -3.81
CA LYS A 417 8.70 -28.62 -4.71
C LYS A 417 7.17 -28.44 -4.87
N HIS A 418 6.40 -29.35 -4.28
CA HIS A 418 4.99 -29.50 -4.62
C HIS A 418 4.03 -29.04 -3.52
N GLN A 419 4.49 -28.93 -2.28
CA GLN A 419 3.60 -28.63 -1.17
C GLN A 419 4.29 -27.71 -0.17
N THR A 420 3.55 -26.75 0.37
CA THR A 420 4.00 -25.83 1.41
C THR A 420 2.95 -25.81 2.50
N LEU A 421 3.32 -26.26 3.70
CA LEU A 421 2.48 -26.21 4.88
C LEU A 421 2.83 -24.96 5.69
N ILE A 422 1.82 -24.24 6.13
CA ILE A 422 1.94 -23.09 7.00
C ILE A 422 1.05 -23.34 8.23
N ALA A 423 1.57 -23.09 9.41
CA ALA A 423 0.79 -23.10 10.64
C ALA A 423 1.25 -21.96 11.55
N GLY A 424 0.34 -21.38 12.29
CA GLY A 424 0.71 -20.29 13.16
C GLY A 424 -0.38 -19.88 14.13
N MET A 425 -0.02 -18.92 14.96
CA MET A 425 -0.91 -18.28 15.91
C MET A 425 -0.57 -16.80 16.02
N ASP A 426 -1.56 -16.00 16.36
CA ASP A 426 -1.36 -14.59 16.72
C ASP A 426 -2.29 -14.18 17.87
N LEU A 427 -1.85 -13.15 18.56
CA LEU A 427 -2.56 -12.52 19.67
C LEU A 427 -2.51 -11.01 19.49
N MET A 428 -3.62 -10.35 19.70
CA MET A 428 -3.70 -8.89 19.83
C MET A 428 -4.57 -8.54 21.04
N GLU A 429 -4.10 -7.65 21.87
CA GLU A 429 -4.87 -7.05 22.95
C GLU A 429 -4.82 -5.54 22.83
N VAL A 430 -6.01 -4.93 22.88
CA VAL A 430 -6.23 -3.49 22.80
C VAL A 430 -6.87 -3.02 24.10
N MET A 431 -6.35 -1.94 24.64
CA MET A 431 -6.97 -1.16 25.72
C MET A 431 -7.16 0.26 25.21
N GLY A 432 -8.39 0.76 25.22
CA GLY A 432 -8.69 2.09 24.74
C GLY A 432 -9.97 2.65 25.37
N ALA A 433 -10.01 3.96 25.49
CA ALA A 433 -11.15 4.70 26.00
C ALA A 433 -11.32 6.03 25.26
N SER A 434 -12.51 6.58 25.29
CA SER A 434 -12.81 7.96 24.91
C SER A 434 -13.15 8.73 26.19
N ASP A 435 -12.28 9.65 26.57
CA ASP A 435 -12.48 10.56 27.69
C ASP A 435 -12.94 11.91 27.14
N GLU A 436 -14.16 12.33 27.46
CA GLU A 436 -14.82 13.48 26.86
C GLU A 436 -15.21 14.50 27.94
N GLN A 437 -14.90 15.78 27.69
CA GLN A 437 -15.37 16.95 28.47
C GLN A 437 -16.47 17.62 27.65
N LEU A 438 -17.72 17.54 28.11
CA LEU A 438 -18.88 18.02 27.38
C LEU A 438 -19.26 19.43 27.81
N PHE A 439 -19.50 20.30 26.84
CA PHE A 439 -19.83 21.73 27.03
C PHE A 439 -21.23 22.03 26.51
N LEU A 440 -21.96 22.85 27.23
CA LEU A 440 -23.22 23.45 26.81
C LEU A 440 -23.12 24.97 26.91
N SER A 441 -23.29 25.65 25.78
CA SER A 441 -23.16 27.11 25.70
C SER A 441 -21.86 27.66 26.36
N GLY A 442 -20.74 26.95 26.11
CA GLY A 442 -19.42 27.30 26.63
C GLY A 442 -19.13 26.90 28.08
N THR A 443 -20.11 26.33 28.80
CA THR A 443 -19.94 25.84 30.15
C THR A 443 -19.64 24.34 30.17
N HIS A 444 -18.58 23.92 30.87
CA HIS A 444 -18.26 22.52 31.10
C HIS A 444 -19.32 21.90 32.03
N THR A 445 -20.06 20.91 31.52
CA THR A 445 -21.22 20.36 32.25
C THR A 445 -20.95 18.99 32.84
N ARG A 446 -20.21 18.13 32.16
CA ARG A 446 -19.93 16.76 32.60
C ARG A 446 -18.72 16.18 31.89
N ASN A 447 -18.15 15.14 32.50
CA ASN A 447 -17.15 14.26 31.87
C ASN A 447 -17.79 12.90 31.54
N ASN A 448 -17.53 12.39 30.36
CA ASN A 448 -17.86 11.03 29.99
C ASN A 448 -16.56 10.26 29.73
N ALA A 449 -16.47 9.03 30.25
CA ALA A 449 -15.38 8.09 29.93
C ALA A 449 -16.01 6.79 29.46
N ALA A 450 -15.70 6.37 28.22
CA ALA A 450 -16.26 5.15 27.64
C ALA A 450 -15.18 4.33 26.93
N GLY A 451 -15.05 3.06 27.28
CA GLY A 451 -14.02 2.20 26.68
C GLY A 451 -13.98 0.82 27.32
N GLY A 452 -12.89 0.10 27.05
CA GLY A 452 -12.70 -1.26 27.54
C GLY A 452 -11.43 -1.89 27.00
N ARG A 453 -11.39 -3.22 27.11
CA ARG A 453 -10.31 -4.04 26.54
C ARG A 453 -10.89 -5.06 25.59
N GLN A 454 -10.17 -5.29 24.50
CA GLN A 454 -10.48 -6.32 23.49
C GLN A 454 -9.25 -7.20 23.29
N ARG A 455 -9.45 -8.51 23.29
CA ARG A 455 -8.42 -9.50 22.97
C ARG A 455 -8.91 -10.39 21.85
N ILE A 456 -8.04 -10.63 20.87
CA ILE A 456 -8.25 -11.60 19.80
C ILE A 456 -7.08 -12.56 19.82
N LEU A 457 -7.37 -13.87 19.91
CA LEU A 457 -6.40 -14.96 19.81
C LEU A 457 -6.77 -15.84 18.64
N GLY A 458 -5.85 -15.99 17.68
CA GLY A 458 -6.09 -16.74 16.45
C GLY A 458 -5.11 -17.89 16.25
N TRP A 459 -5.60 -18.99 15.67
CA TRP A 459 -4.80 -20.13 15.20
C TRP A 459 -5.15 -20.40 13.75
N PHE A 460 -4.14 -20.53 12.89
CA PHE A 460 -4.34 -20.75 11.47
C PHE A 460 -3.46 -21.86 10.93
N GLY A 461 -3.94 -22.45 9.83
CA GLY A 461 -3.20 -23.42 9.04
C GLY A 461 -3.55 -23.28 7.56
N GLU A 462 -2.55 -23.49 6.71
CA GLU A 462 -2.70 -23.48 5.26
C GLU A 462 -1.83 -24.56 4.63
N ASP A 463 -2.37 -25.19 3.60
CA ASP A 463 -1.67 -26.12 2.71
C ASP A 463 -1.75 -25.60 1.27
N LEU A 464 -0.60 -25.21 0.70
CA LEU A 464 -0.45 -24.80 -0.66
C LEU A 464 0.13 -25.96 -1.49
N ILE A 465 -0.69 -26.54 -2.36
CA ILE A 465 -0.38 -27.71 -3.17
C ILE A 465 -0.16 -27.30 -4.62
N ARG A 466 1.00 -27.64 -5.19
CA ARG A 466 1.34 -27.48 -6.59
C ARG A 466 1.38 -28.84 -7.26
N TRP A 467 0.42 -29.11 -8.14
CA TRP A 467 0.31 -30.38 -8.84
C TRP A 467 0.10 -30.17 -10.33
N ASN A 468 1.14 -30.42 -11.12
CA ASN A 468 1.16 -30.15 -12.58
C ASN A 468 0.78 -28.67 -12.88
N SER A 469 -0.37 -28.48 -13.54
CA SER A 469 -0.92 -27.17 -13.89
C SER A 469 -1.87 -26.58 -12.84
N TRP A 470 -2.00 -27.22 -11.68
CA TRP A 470 -2.88 -26.79 -10.59
C TRP A 470 -2.08 -26.21 -9.43
N THR A 471 -2.57 -25.10 -8.89
CA THR A 471 -2.22 -24.61 -7.55
C THR A 471 -3.49 -24.59 -6.72
N ILE A 472 -3.47 -25.27 -5.58
CA ILE A 472 -4.62 -25.40 -4.68
C ILE A 472 -4.20 -24.88 -3.32
N ILE A 473 -5.02 -24.03 -2.70
CA ILE A 473 -4.84 -23.56 -1.33
C ILE A 473 -6.02 -24.06 -0.50
N LEU A 474 -5.71 -24.78 0.56
CA LEU A 474 -6.63 -25.17 1.62
C LEU A 474 -6.21 -24.48 2.90
N ALA A 475 -7.06 -23.63 3.46
CA ALA A 475 -6.72 -22.89 4.65
C ALA A 475 -7.90 -22.82 5.63
N GLY A 476 -7.58 -22.64 6.90
CA GLY A 476 -8.56 -22.43 7.94
C GLY A 476 -7.96 -21.71 9.15
N ARG A 477 -8.79 -20.91 9.81
CA ARG A 477 -8.41 -20.17 11.00
C ARG A 477 -9.55 -20.17 12.01
N PHE A 478 -9.20 -20.29 13.27
CA PHE A 478 -10.08 -20.08 14.42
C PHE A 478 -9.63 -18.85 15.19
N ASP A 479 -10.57 -17.96 15.51
CA ASP A 479 -10.33 -16.79 16.33
C ASP A 479 -11.27 -16.81 17.54
N ASP A 480 -10.70 -16.54 18.72
CA ASP A 480 -11.42 -16.27 19.96
C ASP A 480 -11.33 -14.76 20.23
N TRP A 481 -12.49 -14.10 20.15
CA TRP A 481 -12.63 -12.66 20.37
C TRP A 481 -13.32 -12.40 21.70
N ASN A 482 -12.69 -11.57 22.54
CA ASN A 482 -13.15 -11.27 23.90
C ASN A 482 -13.13 -9.76 24.15
N ASN A 483 -14.25 -9.23 24.66
CA ASN A 483 -14.34 -7.88 25.23
C ASN A 483 -14.55 -7.98 26.74
N PHE A 484 -13.81 -7.20 27.51
CA PHE A 484 -13.87 -7.22 28.98
C PHE A 484 -13.45 -5.88 29.58
N ASN A 485 -13.74 -5.67 30.87
CA ASN A 485 -13.46 -4.44 31.60
C ASN A 485 -14.02 -3.19 30.91
N ALA A 486 -15.18 -3.32 30.28
CA ALA A 486 -15.79 -2.22 29.57
C ALA A 486 -16.75 -1.41 30.45
N SER A 487 -16.75 -0.10 30.25
CA SER A 487 -17.60 0.81 31.01
C SER A 487 -17.95 2.05 30.22
N SER A 488 -19.06 2.69 30.60
CA SER A 488 -19.39 4.05 30.22
C SER A 488 -19.76 4.79 31.49
N ILE A 489 -18.93 5.76 31.88
CA ILE A 489 -19.04 6.46 33.16
C ILE A 489 -19.28 7.94 32.87
N CYS A 490 -20.37 8.48 33.44
CA CYS A 490 -20.65 9.92 33.44
C CYS A 490 -20.40 10.50 34.82
N THR A 491 -19.60 11.56 34.88
CA THR A 491 -19.33 12.34 36.08
C THR A 491 -19.82 13.79 35.89
N PRO A 492 -20.85 14.22 36.60
CA PRO A 492 -21.36 15.59 36.46
C PRO A 492 -20.36 16.58 37.03
N VAL A 493 -20.14 17.71 36.34
CA VAL A 493 -19.39 18.87 36.79
C VAL A 493 -20.39 19.97 37.19
N PHE A 494 -21.39 20.18 36.33
CA PHE A 494 -22.49 21.13 36.61
C PHE A 494 -23.80 20.53 36.07
N GLY A 495 -24.78 20.30 36.93
CA GLY A 495 -26.06 19.67 36.60
C GLY A 495 -26.07 18.17 36.87
N THR A 496 -26.70 17.39 36.00
CA THR A 496 -26.86 15.93 36.12
C THR A 496 -26.42 15.22 34.86
N CYS A 497 -26.06 13.94 35.01
CA CYS A 497 -25.82 13.05 33.86
C CYS A 497 -27.12 12.70 33.14
N THR A 498 -27.11 12.78 31.83
CA THR A 498 -28.26 12.40 30.98
C THR A 498 -28.42 10.90 30.85
N SER A 499 -27.35 10.14 31.08
CA SER A 499 -27.33 8.67 31.05
C SER A 499 -26.63 8.15 32.32
N PRO A 500 -27.11 7.03 32.89
CA PRO A 500 -26.45 6.43 34.04
C PRO A 500 -25.07 5.87 33.65
N SER A 501 -24.17 5.81 34.63
CA SER A 501 -22.92 5.06 34.48
C SER A 501 -23.20 3.56 34.43
N VAL A 502 -22.56 2.86 33.46
CA VAL A 502 -22.79 1.43 33.20
C VAL A 502 -21.43 0.71 33.18
N LEU A 503 -21.38 -0.45 33.84
CA LEU A 503 -20.32 -1.44 33.68
C LEU A 503 -20.88 -2.55 32.79
N TYR A 504 -20.21 -2.82 31.69
CA TYR A 504 -20.65 -3.84 30.74
C TYR A 504 -20.09 -5.21 31.10
N PRO A 505 -20.88 -6.29 30.96
CA PRO A 505 -20.39 -7.64 31.14
C PRO A 505 -19.37 -8.01 30.06
N SER A 506 -18.45 -8.92 30.41
CA SER A 506 -17.54 -9.51 29.40
C SER A 506 -18.32 -10.29 28.38
N ARG A 507 -17.89 -10.22 27.10
CA ARG A 507 -18.47 -10.94 25.96
C ARG A 507 -17.38 -11.64 25.18
N SER A 508 -17.69 -12.84 24.72
CA SER A 508 -16.82 -13.62 23.81
C SER A 508 -17.60 -14.16 22.63
N ASP A 509 -16.90 -14.32 21.52
CA ASP A 509 -17.43 -14.95 20.30
C ASP A 509 -16.30 -15.69 19.57
N LEU A 510 -16.67 -16.76 18.83
CA LEU A 510 -15.74 -17.58 18.07
C LEU A 510 -16.00 -17.38 16.57
N ALA A 511 -14.94 -17.22 15.80
CA ALA A 511 -15.02 -17.15 14.35
C ALA A 511 -14.20 -18.28 13.71
N PHE A 512 -14.80 -18.93 12.68
CA PHE A 512 -14.10 -19.86 11.81
C PHE A 512 -14.05 -19.34 10.39
N SER A 513 -12.84 -19.16 9.87
CA SER A 513 -12.54 -18.57 8.56
C SER A 513 -11.85 -19.58 7.64
N PRO A 514 -12.60 -20.49 6.96
CA PRO A 514 -12.04 -21.42 5.98
C PRO A 514 -11.81 -20.71 4.64
N ARG A 515 -10.85 -21.23 3.84
CA ARG A 515 -10.61 -20.85 2.46
C ARG A 515 -10.25 -22.04 1.60
N LEU A 516 -10.85 -22.12 0.42
CA LEU A 516 -10.43 -22.98 -0.68
C LEU A 516 -10.17 -22.09 -1.89
N SER A 517 -8.98 -22.17 -2.46
CA SER A 517 -8.65 -21.46 -3.68
C SER A 517 -7.97 -22.39 -4.66
N VAL A 518 -8.28 -22.23 -5.94
CA VAL A 518 -7.75 -23.05 -7.04
C VAL A 518 -7.31 -22.14 -8.16
N LEU A 519 -6.11 -22.39 -8.68
CA LEU A 519 -5.63 -21.84 -9.93
C LEU A 519 -5.29 -22.99 -10.87
N ARG A 520 -5.72 -22.91 -12.13
CA ARG A 520 -5.33 -23.85 -13.18
C ARG A 520 -4.72 -23.12 -14.36
N SER A 521 -3.49 -23.45 -14.68
CA SER A 521 -2.82 -22.97 -15.89
C SER A 521 -3.31 -23.80 -17.10
N LEU A 522 -3.91 -23.11 -18.09
CA LEU A 522 -4.42 -23.70 -19.35
C LEU A 522 -3.38 -23.56 -20.48
N GLY A 523 -2.10 -23.57 -20.14
CA GLY A 523 -0.98 -23.33 -21.03
C GLY A 523 -0.09 -22.21 -20.49
N ARG A 524 0.73 -21.61 -21.38
CA ARG A 524 1.67 -20.54 -20.96
C ARG A 524 1.04 -19.17 -20.76
N ASN A 525 -0.12 -18.95 -21.37
CA ASN A 525 -0.68 -17.59 -21.53
C ASN A 525 -2.02 -17.39 -20.81
N VAL A 526 -2.65 -18.46 -20.35
CA VAL A 526 -3.99 -18.41 -19.76
C VAL A 526 -4.00 -19.18 -18.46
N SER A 527 -4.55 -18.58 -17.41
CA SER A 527 -4.93 -19.30 -16.19
C SER A 527 -6.34 -18.90 -15.75
N VAL A 528 -7.01 -19.83 -15.10
CA VAL A 528 -8.32 -19.62 -14.46
C VAL A 528 -8.18 -19.79 -12.96
N THR A 529 -8.91 -18.97 -12.22
CA THR A 529 -8.89 -18.98 -10.75
C THR A 529 -10.30 -19.11 -10.20
N GLY A 530 -10.44 -19.73 -9.04
CA GLY A 530 -11.67 -19.76 -8.29
C GLY A 530 -11.36 -19.83 -6.79
N SER A 531 -12.13 -19.11 -5.97
CA SER A 531 -11.96 -19.13 -4.52
C SER A 531 -13.30 -19.08 -3.83
N MET A 532 -13.40 -19.76 -2.69
CA MET A 532 -14.51 -19.64 -1.73
C MET A 532 -13.92 -19.45 -0.34
N TYR A 533 -14.49 -18.53 0.43
CA TYR A 533 -13.94 -18.18 1.74
C TYR A 533 -14.99 -17.63 2.69
N ARG A 534 -14.70 -17.73 3.99
CA ARG A 534 -15.33 -16.94 5.03
C ARG A 534 -14.32 -15.99 5.66
N ALA A 535 -14.81 -14.86 6.10
CA ALA A 535 -14.05 -13.86 6.81
C ALA A 535 -14.91 -13.22 7.90
N PHE A 536 -14.28 -12.55 8.87
CA PHE A 536 -14.99 -11.86 9.94
C PHE A 536 -14.31 -10.55 10.31
N ARG A 537 -15.06 -9.67 11.00
CA ARG A 537 -14.56 -8.47 11.64
C ARG A 537 -15.21 -8.31 13.01
N ALA A 538 -14.40 -8.21 14.04
CA ALA A 538 -14.86 -7.85 15.38
C ALA A 538 -15.25 -6.36 15.41
N PRO A 539 -16.36 -5.96 16.06
CA PRO A 539 -16.66 -4.56 16.29
C PRO A 539 -15.55 -3.90 17.13
N THR A 540 -15.19 -2.68 16.79
CA THR A 540 -14.16 -1.91 17.51
C THR A 540 -14.68 -1.41 18.87
N LEU A 541 -13.78 -1.08 19.80
CA LEU A 541 -14.16 -0.49 21.09
C LEU A 541 -14.93 0.84 20.91
N ASN A 542 -14.58 1.62 19.89
CA ASN A 542 -15.30 2.84 19.51
C ASN A 542 -16.74 2.54 19.04
N GLU A 543 -16.97 1.50 18.27
CA GLU A 543 -18.31 1.11 17.82
C GLU A 543 -19.18 0.61 18.99
N LEU A 544 -18.59 -0.12 19.91
CA LEU A 544 -19.28 -0.73 21.04
C LEU A 544 -19.65 0.28 22.14
N TYR A 545 -18.75 1.23 22.46
CA TYR A 545 -18.88 1.96 23.70
C TYR A 545 -18.98 3.48 23.56
N ARG A 546 -18.63 4.06 22.41
CA ARG A 546 -18.62 5.50 22.21
C ARG A 546 -19.80 6.00 21.38
N SER A 547 -20.58 6.94 21.93
CA SER A 547 -21.53 7.76 21.18
C SER A 547 -20.86 9.07 20.76
N PHE A 548 -21.22 9.62 19.60
CA PHE A 548 -20.66 10.89 19.14
C PHE A 548 -21.69 11.72 18.39
N ARG A 549 -21.48 13.04 18.37
CA ARG A 549 -22.30 13.99 17.63
C ARG A 549 -21.46 14.69 16.55
N LEU A 550 -21.94 14.68 15.32
CA LEU A 550 -21.36 15.41 14.20
C LEU A 550 -22.45 16.30 13.58
N ALA A 551 -22.27 17.61 13.65
CA ALA A 551 -23.28 18.60 13.21
C ALA A 551 -24.64 18.34 13.85
N ASN A 552 -25.70 18.13 13.04
CA ASN A 552 -27.05 17.82 13.53
C ASN A 552 -27.36 16.31 13.54
N VAL A 553 -26.33 15.45 13.70
CA VAL A 553 -26.48 13.99 13.79
C VAL A 553 -25.85 13.48 15.08
N LEU A 554 -26.62 12.79 15.93
CA LEU A 554 -26.14 12.06 17.10
C LEU A 554 -26.13 10.56 16.79
N THR A 555 -24.97 9.95 16.80
CA THR A 555 -24.81 8.50 16.61
C THR A 555 -24.56 7.84 17.98
N LEU A 556 -25.45 6.96 18.39
CA LEU A 556 -25.35 6.21 19.64
C LEU A 556 -24.47 4.96 19.43
N ASN A 557 -23.74 4.59 20.46
CA ASN A 557 -23.02 3.32 20.53
C ASN A 557 -23.99 2.15 20.73
N ASN A 558 -23.46 0.93 20.50
CA ASN A 558 -24.21 -0.30 20.81
C ASN A 558 -23.26 -1.36 21.38
N PRO A 559 -23.30 -1.62 22.72
CA PRO A 559 -22.40 -2.59 23.35
C PRO A 559 -22.75 -4.05 23.03
N PHE A 560 -23.84 -4.29 22.29
CA PHE A 560 -24.34 -5.62 21.95
C PHE A 560 -24.08 -6.02 20.49
N LEU A 561 -23.28 -5.25 19.75
CA LEU A 561 -22.92 -5.58 18.36
C LEU A 561 -22.26 -6.96 18.28
N ASN A 562 -22.70 -7.74 17.30
CA ASN A 562 -22.08 -9.00 16.91
C ASN A 562 -20.93 -8.75 15.91
N ALA A 563 -20.04 -9.74 15.78
CA ALA A 563 -19.02 -9.71 14.74
C ALA A 563 -19.66 -9.80 13.34
N GLU A 564 -19.17 -9.01 12.41
CA GLU A 564 -19.52 -9.12 10.99
C GLU A 564 -18.98 -10.43 10.41
N ARG A 565 -19.76 -11.14 9.62
CA ARG A 565 -19.40 -12.42 9.02
C ARG A 565 -19.64 -12.39 7.52
N LEU A 566 -18.57 -12.53 6.75
CA LEU A 566 -18.61 -12.54 5.30
C LEU A 566 -18.49 -13.97 4.79
N THR A 567 -19.32 -14.33 3.81
CA THR A 567 -19.13 -15.49 2.93
C THR A 567 -18.94 -14.96 1.51
N GLY A 568 -17.84 -15.33 0.87
CA GLY A 568 -17.49 -14.85 -0.47
C GLY A 568 -17.08 -15.96 -1.41
N ALA A 569 -17.29 -15.70 -2.69
CA ALA A 569 -16.82 -16.53 -3.79
C ALA A 569 -16.33 -15.64 -4.94
N GLU A 570 -15.32 -16.11 -5.66
CA GLU A 570 -14.79 -15.41 -6.83
C GLU A 570 -14.34 -16.39 -7.90
N ALA A 571 -14.42 -15.94 -9.15
CA ALA A 571 -13.90 -16.66 -10.32
C ALA A 571 -13.20 -15.67 -11.24
N GLY A 572 -12.02 -16.03 -11.71
CA GLY A 572 -11.18 -15.14 -12.51
C GLY A 572 -10.50 -15.83 -13.69
N VAL A 573 -10.10 -15.01 -14.66
CA VAL A 573 -9.27 -15.39 -15.80
C VAL A 573 -8.10 -14.43 -15.89
N ASN A 574 -6.90 -14.96 -15.96
CA ASN A 574 -5.68 -14.21 -16.24
C ASN A 574 -5.19 -14.58 -17.64
N LEU A 575 -4.86 -13.56 -18.43
CA LEU A 575 -4.33 -13.67 -19.77
C LEU A 575 -3.00 -12.93 -19.83
N SER A 576 -1.95 -13.62 -20.25
CA SER A 576 -0.65 -13.01 -20.51
C SER A 576 -0.26 -13.31 -21.96
N MET A 577 -0.23 -12.28 -22.79
CA MET A 577 -0.05 -12.40 -24.24
C MET A 577 1.16 -11.60 -24.71
N LEU A 578 1.58 -11.86 -25.96
CA LEU A 578 2.67 -11.13 -26.62
C LEU A 578 3.98 -11.13 -25.80
N GLN A 579 4.32 -12.27 -25.18
CA GLN A 579 5.50 -12.39 -24.30
C GLN A 579 5.46 -11.42 -23.10
N HIS A 580 4.33 -11.39 -22.37
CA HIS A 580 4.08 -10.49 -21.23
C HIS A 580 4.03 -8.99 -21.58
N LYS A 581 3.84 -8.63 -22.85
CA LYS A 581 3.56 -7.24 -23.23
C LYS A 581 2.12 -6.82 -22.97
N LEU A 582 1.23 -7.79 -22.82
CA LEU A 582 -0.18 -7.57 -22.50
C LEU A 582 -0.61 -8.55 -21.42
N ASP A 583 -0.85 -8.03 -20.23
CA ASP A 583 -1.39 -8.78 -19.11
C ASP A 583 -2.79 -8.26 -18.78
N LEU A 584 -3.77 -9.15 -18.76
CA LEU A 584 -5.17 -8.86 -18.47
C LEU A 584 -5.67 -9.79 -17.39
N ARG A 585 -6.45 -9.25 -16.47
CA ARG A 585 -7.17 -10.01 -15.44
C ARG A 585 -8.63 -9.59 -15.42
N GLY A 586 -9.53 -10.56 -15.44
CA GLY A 586 -10.95 -10.35 -15.18
C GLY A 586 -11.38 -11.21 -14.00
N THR A 587 -12.08 -10.64 -13.03
CA THR A 587 -12.56 -11.36 -11.85
C THR A 587 -14.03 -11.02 -11.60
N PHE A 588 -14.87 -12.02 -11.51
CA PHE A 588 -16.22 -11.91 -10.94
C PHE A 588 -16.17 -12.22 -9.45
N PHE A 589 -16.83 -11.43 -8.62
CA PHE A 589 -16.93 -11.67 -7.18
C PHE A 589 -18.37 -11.58 -6.68
N TRP A 590 -18.63 -12.32 -5.61
CA TRP A 590 -19.88 -12.31 -4.85
C TRP A 590 -19.55 -12.43 -3.36
N SER A 591 -20.17 -11.58 -2.54
CA SER A 591 -19.95 -11.52 -1.09
C SER A 591 -21.25 -11.19 -0.38
N ASP A 592 -21.62 -11.99 0.62
CA ASP A 592 -22.70 -11.71 1.57
C ASP A 592 -22.09 -11.45 2.96
N ILE A 593 -22.41 -10.30 3.55
CA ILE A 593 -22.06 -9.98 4.93
C ILE A 593 -23.32 -10.11 5.78
N VAL A 594 -23.25 -10.96 6.77
CA VAL A 594 -24.25 -11.09 7.83
C VAL A 594 -23.81 -10.24 9.01
N ASP A 595 -24.75 -9.55 9.63
CA ASP A 595 -24.57 -8.65 10.77
C ASP A 595 -23.56 -7.51 10.50
N PRO A 596 -23.56 -6.84 9.29
CA PRO A 596 -22.69 -5.70 9.07
C PRO A 596 -23.01 -4.58 10.06
N VAL A 597 -21.97 -3.98 10.64
CA VAL A 597 -22.11 -2.85 11.56
C VAL A 597 -22.25 -1.56 10.75
N GLU A 598 -23.39 -0.89 10.89
CA GLU A 598 -23.71 0.33 10.16
C GLU A 598 -24.28 1.41 11.10
N ASN A 599 -24.18 2.68 10.68
CA ASN A 599 -24.82 3.80 11.36
C ASN A 599 -26.27 3.93 10.83
N VAL A 600 -27.21 3.30 11.50
CA VAL A 600 -28.62 3.24 11.09
C VAL A 600 -29.38 4.43 11.61
N THR A 601 -30.09 5.14 10.75
CA THR A 601 -30.95 6.25 11.14
C THR A 601 -32.23 5.70 11.82
N THR A 602 -32.35 5.96 13.12
CA THR A 602 -33.47 5.49 13.95
C THR A 602 -34.58 6.53 14.06
N ASP A 603 -34.24 7.83 14.10
CA ASP A 603 -35.22 8.92 14.07
C ASP A 603 -34.70 10.09 13.20
N PRO A 604 -35.15 10.14 11.91
CA PRO A 604 -34.77 11.22 11.01
C PRO A 604 -35.47 12.56 11.31
N SER A 605 -36.55 12.56 12.13
CA SER A 605 -37.34 13.74 12.47
C SER A 605 -36.83 14.48 13.68
N SER A 606 -35.99 13.86 14.48
CA SER A 606 -35.39 14.47 15.68
C SER A 606 -34.33 15.53 15.34
N SER A 607 -34.08 16.45 16.26
CA SER A 607 -33.01 17.41 16.14
C SER A 607 -32.15 17.39 17.44
N PRO A 608 -30.96 16.76 17.39
CA PRO A 608 -30.25 16.18 16.26
C PRO A 608 -30.94 14.91 15.70
N VAL A 609 -30.75 14.64 14.42
CA VAL A 609 -31.10 13.36 13.79
C VAL A 609 -30.46 12.23 14.57
N LEU A 610 -31.23 11.24 14.98
CA LEU A 610 -30.77 10.15 15.79
C LEU A 610 -30.34 8.96 14.90
N ARG A 611 -29.14 8.50 15.13
CA ARG A 611 -28.60 7.24 14.55
C ARG A 611 -28.14 6.32 15.68
N GLN A 612 -28.07 5.05 15.40
CA GLN A 612 -27.43 4.07 16.28
C GLN A 612 -26.56 3.13 15.46
N LYS A 613 -25.47 2.65 16.05
CA LYS A 613 -24.66 1.57 15.47
C LYS A 613 -25.42 0.26 15.63
N GLU A 614 -25.76 -0.38 14.53
CA GLU A 614 -26.59 -1.59 14.50
C GLU A 614 -25.99 -2.66 13.60
N ASN A 615 -26.27 -3.93 13.91
CA ASN A 615 -26.07 -5.00 12.97
C ASN A 615 -27.25 -5.01 11.97
N LEU A 616 -27.00 -4.54 10.76
CA LEU A 616 -28.02 -4.21 9.77
C LEU A 616 -28.80 -5.43 9.21
N GLY A 617 -28.40 -6.66 9.54
CA GLY A 617 -28.97 -7.89 8.98
C GLY A 617 -28.09 -8.48 7.90
N ARG A 618 -28.28 -8.14 6.60
CA ARG A 618 -27.41 -8.65 5.52
C ARG A 618 -27.21 -7.64 4.40
N ILE A 619 -25.97 -7.49 4.01
CA ILE A 619 -25.54 -6.77 2.80
C ILE A 619 -25.00 -7.77 1.79
N ARG A 620 -25.34 -7.58 0.51
CA ARG A 620 -24.77 -8.32 -0.61
C ARG A 620 -24.01 -7.38 -1.52
N SER A 621 -22.72 -7.71 -1.76
CA SER A 621 -21.88 -7.06 -2.77
C SER A 621 -21.50 -8.06 -3.86
N ARG A 622 -21.71 -7.70 -5.13
CA ARG A 622 -21.35 -8.51 -6.29
C ARG A 622 -20.89 -7.61 -7.43
N GLY A 623 -19.94 -8.11 -8.21
CA GLY A 623 -19.42 -7.27 -9.26
C GLY A 623 -18.40 -7.96 -10.15
N VAL A 624 -17.78 -7.15 -11.00
CA VAL A 624 -16.71 -7.57 -11.89
C VAL A 624 -15.58 -6.56 -11.80
N GLU A 625 -14.36 -7.07 -11.73
CA GLU A 625 -13.11 -6.32 -11.77
C GLU A 625 -12.36 -6.65 -13.04
N PHE A 626 -11.83 -5.65 -13.72
CA PHE A 626 -10.92 -5.82 -14.85
C PHE A 626 -9.66 -4.99 -14.61
N ASP A 627 -8.52 -5.63 -14.73
CA ASP A 627 -7.20 -5.00 -14.65
C ASP A 627 -6.44 -5.33 -15.92
N GLY A 628 -5.77 -4.36 -16.52
CA GLY A 628 -4.98 -4.56 -17.72
C GLY A 628 -3.72 -3.70 -17.71
N VAL A 629 -2.60 -4.30 -18.13
CA VAL A 629 -1.31 -3.62 -18.32
C VAL A 629 -0.79 -3.96 -19.70
N VAL A 630 -0.40 -2.92 -20.44
CA VAL A 630 0.21 -3.02 -21.77
C VAL A 630 1.59 -2.39 -21.74
N HIS A 631 2.63 -3.18 -21.96
CA HIS A 631 3.99 -2.70 -22.23
C HIS A 631 4.16 -2.51 -23.73
N VAL A 632 3.89 -1.28 -24.22
CA VAL A 632 4.01 -0.94 -25.65
C VAL A 632 5.45 -1.17 -26.11
N ASN A 633 6.39 -0.71 -25.30
CA ASN A 633 7.81 -0.99 -25.38
C ASN A 633 8.44 -0.86 -23.98
N ARG A 634 9.78 -0.90 -23.86
CA ARG A 634 10.48 -0.78 -22.57
C ARG A 634 10.29 0.57 -21.85
N ASP A 635 9.91 1.63 -22.59
CA ASP A 635 9.78 2.99 -22.07
C ASP A 635 8.31 3.40 -21.85
N ILE A 636 7.33 2.71 -22.51
CA ILE A 636 5.91 3.06 -22.50
C ILE A 636 5.09 1.92 -21.91
N GLN A 637 4.39 2.24 -20.85
CA GLN A 637 3.40 1.37 -20.19
C GLN A 637 2.05 2.08 -20.12
N ILE A 638 0.99 1.35 -20.38
CA ILE A 638 -0.40 1.81 -20.18
C ILE A 638 -1.08 0.79 -19.29
N SER A 639 -1.70 1.24 -18.21
CA SER A 639 -2.53 0.43 -17.34
C SER A 639 -3.94 0.99 -17.26
N ALA A 640 -4.91 0.11 -17.10
CA ALA A 640 -6.30 0.48 -16.87
C ALA A 640 -6.98 -0.53 -15.96
N GLY A 641 -7.89 -0.03 -15.15
CA GLY A 641 -8.68 -0.83 -14.24
C GLY A 641 -10.14 -0.39 -14.21
N TYR A 642 -11.04 -1.33 -14.11
CA TYR A 642 -12.48 -1.08 -14.00
C TYR A 642 -13.08 -1.97 -12.93
N ASP A 643 -13.89 -1.38 -12.07
CA ASP A 643 -14.71 -2.07 -11.08
C ASP A 643 -16.17 -1.68 -11.25
N PHE A 644 -17.00 -2.70 -11.41
CA PHE A 644 -18.47 -2.59 -11.30
C PHE A 644 -18.90 -3.31 -10.05
N THR A 645 -19.52 -2.58 -9.11
CA THR A 645 -19.95 -3.10 -7.82
C THR A 645 -21.43 -2.78 -7.56
N ALA A 646 -22.24 -3.82 -7.36
CA ALA A 646 -23.61 -3.73 -6.91
C ALA A 646 -23.71 -4.18 -5.45
N ALA A 647 -23.66 -3.22 -4.53
CA ALA A 647 -23.77 -3.43 -3.09
C ALA A 647 -25.13 -2.96 -2.58
N THR A 648 -25.93 -3.87 -2.00
CA THR A 648 -27.30 -3.61 -1.57
C THR A 648 -27.64 -4.31 -0.26
N VAL A 649 -28.56 -3.72 0.50
CA VAL A 649 -29.16 -4.35 1.69
C VAL A 649 -30.19 -5.38 1.23
N VAL A 650 -29.96 -6.66 1.54
CA VAL A 650 -30.80 -7.79 1.10
C VAL A 650 -31.63 -8.43 2.22
N ALA A 651 -31.29 -8.14 3.47
CA ALA A 651 -32.10 -8.44 4.64
C ALA A 651 -31.90 -7.35 5.68
N TYR A 652 -32.97 -6.99 6.36
CA TYR A 652 -32.97 -5.91 7.33
C TYR A 652 -33.80 -6.30 8.53
N THR A 653 -33.16 -6.31 9.71
CA THR A 653 -33.82 -6.60 11.00
C THR A 653 -33.89 -5.29 11.76
N VAL A 654 -35.03 -4.63 11.75
CA VAL A 654 -35.18 -3.27 12.28
C VAL A 654 -36.06 -3.23 13.48
N PRO A 655 -35.81 -2.26 14.41
CA PRO A 655 -36.80 -1.79 15.34
C PRO A 655 -38.07 -1.31 14.58
N PRO A 656 -39.27 -1.54 15.09
CA PRO A 656 -40.54 -1.24 14.40
C PRO A 656 -40.73 0.21 13.94
N GLU A 657 -39.94 1.13 14.47
CA GLU A 657 -40.08 2.59 14.29
C GLU A 657 -39.15 3.15 13.21
N ALA A 658 -38.17 2.38 12.73
CA ALA A 658 -37.23 2.85 11.74
C ALA A 658 -37.68 2.56 10.31
N VAL A 659 -37.17 3.37 9.36
CA VAL A 659 -37.47 3.18 7.91
C VAL A 659 -36.78 1.93 7.40
N SER A 660 -37.47 1.09 6.63
CA SER A 660 -36.87 -0.10 6.01
C SER A 660 -35.79 0.31 5.02
N LEU A 661 -34.59 -0.27 5.19
CA LEU A 661 -33.46 -0.08 4.27
C LEU A 661 -33.37 -1.18 3.22
N LEU A 662 -34.33 -2.12 3.18
CA LEU A 662 -34.29 -3.24 2.24
C LEU A 662 -34.29 -2.75 0.78
N GLY A 663 -33.32 -3.20 0.00
CA GLY A 663 -33.11 -2.80 -1.39
C GLY A 663 -32.28 -1.54 -1.56
N ASN A 664 -31.98 -0.78 -0.50
CA ASN A 664 -31.11 0.39 -0.57
C ASN A 664 -29.69 0.00 -0.96
N LYS A 665 -29.03 0.90 -1.67
CA LYS A 665 -27.59 0.80 -1.95
C LYS A 665 -26.82 1.07 -0.67
N VAL A 666 -25.73 0.35 -0.48
CA VAL A 666 -24.82 0.58 0.64
C VAL A 666 -24.19 1.97 0.50
N ALA A 667 -24.20 2.72 1.60
CA ALA A 667 -23.64 4.07 1.65
C ALA A 667 -22.14 4.08 1.30
N GLN A 668 -21.68 5.16 0.67
CA GLN A 668 -20.29 5.41 0.31
C GLN A 668 -19.68 4.38 -0.68
N VAL A 669 -20.50 3.60 -1.40
CA VAL A 669 -20.07 2.64 -2.42
C VAL A 669 -20.41 3.16 -3.81
N PRO A 670 -19.41 3.53 -4.64
CA PRO A 670 -19.64 3.86 -6.04
C PRO A 670 -19.94 2.59 -6.85
N GLN A 671 -20.92 2.67 -7.75
CA GLN A 671 -21.27 1.53 -8.58
C GLN A 671 -20.26 1.25 -9.68
N ASN A 672 -19.58 2.26 -10.18
CA ASN A 672 -18.60 2.17 -11.24
C ASN A 672 -17.35 2.97 -10.85
N VAL A 673 -16.20 2.35 -10.96
CA VAL A 673 -14.88 2.97 -10.82
C VAL A 673 -14.05 2.63 -12.05
N PHE A 674 -13.48 3.62 -12.70
CA PHE A 674 -12.55 3.42 -13.79
C PHE A 674 -11.29 4.23 -13.53
N THR A 675 -10.14 3.56 -13.62
CA THR A 675 -8.81 4.18 -13.48
C THR A 675 -7.96 3.84 -14.69
N TRP A 676 -7.08 4.74 -15.06
CA TRP A 676 -6.10 4.49 -16.09
C TRP A 676 -4.83 5.29 -15.83
N GLU A 677 -3.71 4.79 -16.33
CA GLU A 677 -2.41 5.45 -16.31
C GLU A 677 -1.71 5.24 -17.65
N ALA A 678 -1.10 6.29 -18.18
CA ALA A 678 -0.16 6.23 -19.28
C ALA A 678 1.19 6.77 -18.80
N ARG A 679 2.22 5.94 -18.89
CA ARG A 679 3.57 6.24 -18.41
C ARG A 679 4.57 6.14 -19.55
N TYR A 680 5.39 7.18 -19.69
CA TYR A 680 6.61 7.17 -20.48
C TYR A 680 7.80 7.32 -19.54
N TRP A 681 8.65 6.31 -19.48
CA TRP A 681 9.76 6.25 -18.53
C TRP A 681 11.08 6.05 -19.26
N ASN A 682 11.74 7.15 -19.65
CA ASN A 682 13.05 7.13 -20.26
C ASN A 682 14.00 8.03 -19.46
N PRO A 683 14.89 7.45 -18.60
CA PRO A 683 15.76 8.21 -17.71
C PRO A 683 16.73 9.16 -18.40
N SER A 684 17.09 8.89 -19.65
CA SER A 684 17.98 9.75 -20.44
C SER A 684 17.25 10.91 -21.13
N ARG A 685 15.91 10.92 -21.11
CA ARG A 685 15.09 11.94 -21.77
C ARG A 685 14.15 12.61 -20.77
N ILE A 686 13.01 11.99 -20.54
CA ILE A 686 11.92 12.50 -19.74
C ILE A 686 11.17 11.36 -19.08
N LEU A 687 10.64 11.60 -17.90
CA LEU A 687 9.72 10.75 -17.18
C LEU A 687 8.37 11.43 -17.20
N LEU A 688 7.34 10.76 -17.67
CA LEU A 688 5.98 11.30 -17.78
C LEU A 688 5.00 10.27 -17.28
N SER A 689 4.11 10.66 -16.37
CA SER A 689 2.95 9.88 -15.95
C SER A 689 1.70 10.73 -16.02
N VAL A 690 0.67 10.21 -16.65
CA VAL A 690 -0.66 10.80 -16.69
C VAL A 690 -1.63 9.75 -16.15
N GLN A 691 -2.43 10.13 -15.18
CA GLN A 691 -3.41 9.26 -14.54
C GLN A 691 -4.81 9.87 -14.62
N GLY A 692 -5.82 9.02 -14.75
CA GLY A 692 -7.21 9.47 -14.73
C GLY A 692 -8.06 8.54 -13.88
N ARG A 693 -9.04 9.12 -13.18
CA ARG A 693 -9.96 8.40 -12.32
C ARG A 693 -11.39 8.90 -12.50
N PHE A 694 -12.28 7.99 -12.86
CA PHE A 694 -13.73 8.22 -12.88
C PHE A 694 -14.37 7.47 -11.72
N ILE A 695 -15.17 8.16 -10.92
CA ILE A 695 -15.96 7.61 -9.81
C ILE A 695 -17.44 7.85 -10.09
N GLY A 696 -18.22 6.77 -10.09
CA GLY A 696 -19.66 6.80 -10.30
C GLY A 696 -20.46 7.40 -9.14
N ASN A 697 -21.77 7.46 -9.32
CA ASN A 697 -22.70 7.93 -8.29
C ASN A 697 -22.72 6.99 -7.09
N GLN A 698 -22.91 7.57 -5.89
CA GLN A 698 -23.14 6.87 -4.62
C GLN A 698 -24.02 7.70 -3.69
N PHE A 699 -24.33 7.20 -2.51
CA PHE A 699 -25.06 7.92 -1.45
C PHE A 699 -24.17 8.12 -0.22
N ASP A 700 -24.40 9.18 0.53
CA ASP A 700 -23.68 9.47 1.79
C ASP A 700 -24.35 8.81 3.01
N ASP A 701 -25.61 8.44 2.89
CA ASP A 701 -26.46 7.94 3.99
C ASP A 701 -27.07 6.56 3.69
N ASP A 702 -27.49 5.91 4.77
CA ASP A 702 -28.17 4.60 4.78
C ASP A 702 -29.54 4.60 4.07
N GLN A 703 -30.25 5.72 4.11
CA GLN A 703 -31.59 5.87 3.54
C GLN A 703 -31.57 6.22 2.03
N ASN A 704 -30.39 6.48 1.44
CA ASN A 704 -30.20 6.93 0.07
C ASN A 704 -30.85 8.29 -0.26
N LEU A 705 -30.93 9.18 0.72
CA LEU A 705 -31.49 10.52 0.58
C LEU A 705 -30.48 11.57 0.14
N TYR A 706 -29.18 11.35 0.41
CA TYR A 706 -28.08 12.29 0.15
C TYR A 706 -27.16 11.78 -0.96
N PRO A 707 -27.50 12.06 -2.24
CA PRO A 707 -26.68 11.59 -3.36
C PRO A 707 -25.37 12.36 -3.46
N LEU A 708 -24.32 11.60 -3.81
CA LEU A 708 -23.00 12.11 -4.21
C LEU A 708 -22.81 11.81 -5.69
N GLY A 709 -22.73 12.85 -6.50
CA GLY A 709 -22.63 12.76 -7.95
C GLY A 709 -21.33 12.09 -8.41
N ARG A 710 -21.32 11.65 -9.67
CA ARG A 710 -20.12 11.17 -10.37
C ARG A 710 -19.14 12.29 -10.59
N PHE A 711 -17.85 11.96 -10.72
CA PHE A 711 -16.79 12.91 -11.07
C PHE A 711 -15.64 12.21 -11.81
N TYR A 712 -14.80 13.04 -12.44
CA TYR A 712 -13.57 12.59 -13.10
C TYR A 712 -12.42 13.51 -12.71
N THR A 713 -11.30 12.95 -12.25
CA THR A 713 -10.06 13.69 -11.99
C THR A 713 -8.94 13.17 -12.88
N MET A 714 -7.99 14.04 -13.17
CA MET A 714 -6.80 13.71 -13.92
C MET A 714 -5.57 14.29 -13.21
N ASP A 715 -4.50 13.51 -13.15
CA ASP A 715 -3.26 13.87 -12.50
C ASP A 715 -2.09 13.73 -13.48
N LEU A 716 -1.06 14.53 -13.31
CA LEU A 716 0.09 14.61 -14.21
C LEU A 716 1.39 14.70 -13.40
N GLN A 717 2.40 13.94 -13.79
CA GLN A 717 3.77 14.12 -13.35
C GLN A 717 4.72 14.15 -14.54
N ILE A 718 5.65 15.09 -14.52
CA ILE A 718 6.75 15.17 -15.47
C ILE A 718 8.06 15.30 -14.70
N GLY A 719 9.07 14.51 -15.07
CA GLY A 719 10.38 14.52 -14.44
C GLY A 719 11.50 14.46 -15.46
N ARG A 720 12.69 14.88 -15.04
CA ARG A 720 13.92 14.76 -15.82
C ARG A 720 15.11 14.49 -14.92
N ASN A 721 15.90 13.50 -15.27
CA ASN A 721 17.17 13.26 -14.63
C ASN A 721 18.19 14.33 -15.08
N ILE A 722 18.65 15.13 -14.13
CA ILE A 722 19.73 16.12 -14.32
C ILE A 722 21.10 15.44 -14.21
N SER A 723 21.17 14.41 -13.37
CA SER A 723 22.35 13.54 -13.24
C SER A 723 21.90 12.10 -12.99
N ARG A 724 22.84 11.17 -12.83
CA ARG A 724 22.54 9.75 -12.52
C ARG A 724 21.79 9.56 -11.20
N ASN A 725 21.90 10.51 -10.29
CA ASN A 725 21.40 10.43 -8.93
C ASN A 725 20.31 11.46 -8.63
N LEU A 726 20.14 12.49 -9.49
CA LEU A 726 19.25 13.62 -9.24
C LEU A 726 18.21 13.74 -10.35
N GLU A 727 16.94 13.68 -9.98
CA GLU A 727 15.77 14.01 -10.80
C GLU A 727 15.15 15.31 -10.30
N VAL A 728 14.70 16.14 -11.22
CA VAL A 728 13.82 17.28 -10.99
C VAL A 728 12.46 16.93 -11.56
N PHE A 729 11.39 17.19 -10.82
CA PHE A 729 10.03 16.88 -11.28
C PHE A 729 9.04 18.00 -10.97
N ALA A 730 7.95 18.00 -11.72
CA ALA A 730 6.73 18.74 -11.44
C ALA A 730 5.55 17.77 -11.47
N ALA A 731 4.61 17.95 -10.56
CA ALA A 731 3.40 17.14 -10.48
C ALA A 731 2.16 18.02 -10.25
N ALA A 732 1.03 17.57 -10.74
CA ALA A 732 -0.26 18.20 -10.52
C ALA A 732 -1.31 17.11 -10.27
N GLU A 733 -2.02 17.20 -9.16
CA GLU A 733 -3.19 16.40 -8.84
C GLU A 733 -4.45 17.19 -9.15
N ASN A 734 -5.49 16.51 -9.66
CA ASN A 734 -6.74 17.12 -10.10
C ASN A 734 -6.51 18.32 -11.05
N ILE A 735 -5.74 18.12 -12.10
CA ILE A 735 -5.34 19.20 -13.06
C ILE A 735 -6.54 19.86 -13.73
N LEU A 736 -7.71 19.21 -13.75
CA LEU A 736 -8.95 19.73 -14.27
C LEU A 736 -9.69 20.64 -13.28
N ASP A 737 -9.20 20.77 -12.05
CA ASP A 737 -9.82 21.48 -10.92
C ASP A 737 -11.30 21.07 -10.70
N GLU A 738 -11.59 19.77 -10.84
CA GLU A 738 -12.94 19.24 -10.67
C GLU A 738 -13.42 19.44 -9.23
N ARG A 739 -14.60 20.06 -9.06
CA ARG A 739 -15.20 20.39 -7.76
C ARG A 739 -16.32 19.40 -7.41
N TYR A 740 -15.95 18.23 -6.94
CA TYR A 740 -16.89 17.16 -6.60
C TYR A 740 -17.28 17.14 -5.12
N LYS A 741 -18.45 16.58 -4.81
CA LYS A 741 -18.91 16.39 -3.43
C LYS A 741 -18.25 15.16 -2.80
N VAL A 742 -17.68 15.31 -1.59
CA VAL A 742 -17.11 14.20 -0.80
C VAL A 742 -18.03 13.75 0.33
N ALA A 743 -18.86 14.65 0.86
CA ALA A 743 -19.85 14.36 1.89
C ALA A 743 -21.08 15.25 1.71
N ASN A 744 -22.25 14.78 2.18
CA ASN A 744 -23.51 15.51 2.17
C ASN A 744 -24.27 15.22 3.47
N THR A 745 -24.09 16.07 4.49
CA THR A 745 -24.56 15.85 5.85
C THR A 745 -25.84 16.64 6.12
N PRO A 746 -26.90 16.04 6.72
CA PRO A 746 -28.09 16.77 7.10
C PRO A 746 -27.82 17.86 8.14
N THR A 747 -28.49 19.00 7.98
CA THR A 747 -28.50 20.11 8.91
C THR A 747 -29.93 20.54 9.24
N ALA A 748 -30.13 21.36 10.25
CA ALA A 748 -31.45 21.88 10.61
C ALA A 748 -32.13 22.69 9.49
N SER A 749 -31.34 23.25 8.54
CA SER A 749 -31.84 24.10 7.42
C SER A 749 -31.70 23.44 6.04
N GLY A 750 -31.48 22.13 5.96
CA GLY A 750 -31.27 21.41 4.70
C GLY A 750 -30.08 20.46 4.77
N SER A 751 -29.12 20.59 3.86
CA SER A 751 -27.89 19.77 3.89
C SER A 751 -26.64 20.63 3.70
N LEU A 752 -25.55 20.25 4.37
CA LEU A 752 -24.21 20.78 4.19
C LEU A 752 -23.39 19.77 3.42
N PHE A 753 -22.75 20.17 2.34
CA PHE A 753 -21.82 19.30 1.64
C PHE A 753 -20.39 19.83 1.68
N ASN A 754 -19.44 18.89 1.69
CA ASN A 754 -18.03 19.19 1.55
C ASN A 754 -17.59 18.89 0.11
N ILE A 755 -16.64 19.70 -0.37
CA ILE A 755 -16.05 19.54 -1.71
C ILE A 755 -14.67 18.86 -1.60
N GLY A 756 -14.31 18.12 -2.66
CA GLY A 756 -13.00 17.49 -2.80
C GLY A 756 -11.89 18.53 -3.01
N PRO A 757 -10.61 18.06 -2.98
CA PRO A 757 -9.45 18.95 -3.10
C PRO A 757 -9.42 19.66 -4.46
N PRO A 758 -9.03 20.95 -4.46
CA PRO A 758 -8.72 21.68 -5.69
C PRO A 758 -7.46 21.12 -6.35
N VAL A 759 -7.07 21.71 -7.49
CA VAL A 759 -5.79 21.36 -8.11
C VAL A 759 -4.63 21.64 -7.15
N LEU A 760 -3.80 20.62 -6.92
CA LEU A 760 -2.52 20.74 -6.21
C LEU A 760 -1.39 20.56 -7.22
N TYR A 761 -0.62 21.62 -7.49
CA TYR A 761 0.60 21.53 -8.29
C TYR A 761 1.81 21.73 -7.41
N ARG A 762 2.87 20.97 -7.68
CA ARG A 762 4.11 20.98 -6.90
C ARG A 762 5.32 20.77 -7.80
N VAL A 763 6.47 21.27 -7.35
CA VAL A 763 7.77 21.02 -7.96
C VAL A 763 8.69 20.40 -6.91
N GLY A 764 9.58 19.52 -7.32
CA GLY A 764 10.41 18.81 -6.38
C GLY A 764 11.67 18.21 -6.98
N LEU A 765 12.43 17.59 -6.08
CA LEU A 765 13.71 16.92 -6.35
C LEU A 765 13.66 15.52 -5.79
N ARG A 766 14.21 14.55 -6.54
CA ARG A 766 14.51 13.19 -6.05
C ARG A 766 16.00 12.94 -6.14
N LEU A 767 16.57 12.48 -5.04
CA LEU A 767 17.98 12.10 -4.97
C LEU A 767 18.08 10.64 -4.52
N ASN A 768 18.65 9.78 -5.36
CA ASN A 768 18.87 8.37 -5.07
C ASN A 768 20.36 8.03 -5.14
N PHE A 769 20.90 7.39 -4.09
CA PHE A 769 22.27 6.91 -4.04
C PHE A 769 22.33 5.50 -3.43
N PRO A 770 23.01 4.53 -4.06
CA PRO A 770 23.53 4.62 -5.44
C PRO A 770 22.40 4.84 -6.44
N SER A 771 22.74 5.38 -7.62
CA SER A 771 21.75 5.55 -8.68
C SER A 771 21.06 4.21 -8.94
N GLU A 772 19.75 4.19 -9.01
CA GLU A 772 19.01 3.01 -9.48
C GLU A 772 19.47 2.74 -10.91
N LYS A 773 20.00 1.54 -11.16
CA LYS A 773 20.26 1.11 -12.53
C LYS A 773 18.93 0.78 -13.17
N TYR A 774 18.50 1.63 -14.08
CA TYR A 774 17.32 1.44 -14.93
C TYR A 774 17.59 0.39 -16.00
#